data_13c4ee0e94dd4c2c44becc8539ae41c6
#
_entry.id   13c4ee0e94dd4c2c44becc8539ae41c6
#
_cell.length_a   1.000
_cell.length_b   1.000
_cell.length_c   1.000
_cell.angle_alpha   90.00
_cell.angle_beta   90.00
_cell.angle_gamma   90.00
#
_symmetry.space_group_name_H-M   'P 1'
#
loop_
_entity.id
_entity.type
_entity.pdbx_description
1 polymer ?
#
loop_
_entity_poly.entity_id
_entity_poly.type
_entity_poly.pdbx_seq_one_letter_code
_entity_poly.pdbx_strand_id
1 'polypeptide(L)'
;MDDSQPELSIRTSPRKALAAAASQATEDAPFESQLRDAIPEATIQPPAEGSRAATEATSEAIEGGDDTGFDDEFTDNFDGIDWKRLPRFTKPLRTLKRNKSWVYQYGYRVASLREPHRTFFVCKYCHHRKIFCAYPEVTKSTSNAINHLAQKLLGHGYDRKGKLDSITLPRGQTTLKMMTEGGVDVPQGVANELGNFDVQRFRYAAVTWLVDNNHPLREFETPAFRQMIEFANPEAADALWVSHNSVASFVMRLYRYMEPQVVQMLSSAISKIHISFDGWTTKGGKRGFFGVVAHFADADGTIRDLPIALPQLTGAHTGERIAEVVGNIIDVFGITRSQLGYFVLDNAYANDTAVTKLAQRFEFTASHHRLRCGPHTLNLVGQMIIFGFDKDAYDNDQDEHKTEAAYLQEWRQQGPLGVLIDIINYIQTPQQHDLFADCQRRVNAKAPDQKQEILEPVKPVVTRWNSFHDTFVRAAKLHNAVDEYAQSHIERTMGADAYARSRNNKLTKVPAWMRSNGLTADDWAVITQYISVLEPLKEATKRLEARGKAGRFGAIYEVIPVFEAVLAVAPEDHLPINLRAAWAKLNAYYTKLDESPAYFAATCLHPYYKNYCENSWRDKPSWLEANNAGLKQLWAFYKPQIQRQSRPPVRLSSGINDAINALVNAEPYGIVEVTEMDELERWRRFELRWTQEQFEQGSNPVSYWISLRPNLKL
;
A
#
# COMPACT_ATOMS: atom_id res chain seq x y z
N MET A 1 30.44 -21.99 -54.65
CA MET A 1 29.43 -20.94 -54.81
C MET A 1 29.07 -20.52 -53.40
N ASP A 2 29.69 -19.42 -53.08
CA ASP A 2 29.77 -18.80 -51.76
C ASP A 2 28.60 -17.84 -51.64
N ASP A 3 27.75 -18.02 -50.66
CA ASP A 3 26.66 -17.09 -50.35
C ASP A 3 26.84 -16.64 -48.90
N SER A 4 27.73 -15.68 -48.73
CA SER A 4 27.88 -14.90 -47.52
C SER A 4 26.89 -13.73 -47.51
N GLN A 5 25.84 -13.79 -46.67
CA GLN A 5 25.02 -12.64 -46.33
C GLN A 5 25.72 -11.79 -45.28
N PRO A 6 25.63 -10.44 -45.36
CA PRO A 6 26.29 -9.57 -44.41
C PRO A 6 25.43 -9.43 -43.15
N GLU A 7 26.06 -9.65 -41.97
CA GLU A 7 25.53 -9.30 -40.65
C GLU A 7 25.26 -7.79 -40.56
N LEU A 8 24.02 -7.41 -40.31
CA LEU A 8 23.62 -6.07 -39.96
C LEU A 8 23.99 -5.79 -38.51
N SER A 9 25.10 -5.11 -38.32
CA SER A 9 25.48 -4.57 -36.99
C SER A 9 24.46 -3.53 -36.54
N ILE A 10 23.68 -3.85 -35.53
CA ILE A 10 22.77 -2.92 -34.87
C ILE A 10 23.63 -1.93 -34.07
N ARG A 11 23.80 -0.72 -34.57
CA ARG A 11 24.39 0.41 -33.82
C ARG A 11 23.47 0.77 -32.68
N THR A 12 23.83 0.40 -31.46
CA THR A 12 23.16 0.89 -30.23
C THR A 12 23.37 2.39 -30.11
N SER A 13 22.29 3.13 -29.92
CA SER A 13 22.35 4.58 -29.75
C SER A 13 23.05 4.96 -28.43
N PRO A 14 23.77 6.10 -28.36
CA PRO A 14 24.45 6.56 -27.14
C PRO A 14 23.55 6.67 -25.90
N ARG A 15 22.24 6.86 -26.09
CA ARG A 15 21.26 6.87 -25.01
C ARG A 15 21.03 5.51 -24.34
N LYS A 16 21.19 4.40 -25.10
CA LYS A 16 21.07 3.05 -24.50
C LYS A 16 22.32 2.69 -23.67
N ALA A 17 23.50 3.16 -24.08
CA ALA A 17 24.73 2.95 -23.32
C ALA A 17 24.75 3.76 -21.99
N LEU A 18 24.21 4.98 -22.00
CA LEU A 18 24.06 5.79 -20.77
C LEU A 18 23.02 5.21 -19.81
N ALA A 19 21.93 4.64 -20.32
CA ALA A 19 20.92 3.97 -19.51
C ALA A 19 21.47 2.68 -18.87
N ALA A 20 22.30 1.93 -19.60
CA ALA A 20 22.94 0.73 -19.08
C ALA A 20 24.04 1.05 -18.04
N ALA A 21 24.80 2.15 -18.21
CA ALA A 21 25.78 2.60 -17.24
C ALA A 21 25.14 3.16 -15.95
N ALA A 22 24.00 3.86 -16.07
CA ALA A 22 23.23 4.32 -14.92
C ALA A 22 22.58 3.13 -14.16
N SER A 23 22.19 2.06 -14.86
CA SER A 23 21.67 0.84 -14.25
C SER A 23 22.72 0.09 -13.43
N GLN A 24 23.98 0.03 -13.88
CA GLN A 24 25.04 -0.63 -13.14
C GLN A 24 25.48 0.13 -11.88
N ALA A 25 25.32 1.47 -11.85
CA ALA A 25 25.68 2.28 -10.69
C ALA A 25 24.66 2.19 -9.52
N THR A 26 23.44 1.69 -9.79
CA THR A 26 22.38 1.55 -8.78
C THR A 26 22.27 0.14 -8.20
N GLU A 27 22.95 -0.86 -8.78
CA GLU A 27 22.85 -2.25 -8.34
C GLU A 27 23.42 -2.51 -6.94
N ASP A 28 24.36 -1.70 -6.47
CA ASP A 28 25.00 -1.81 -5.15
C ASP A 28 24.48 -0.78 -4.13
N ALA A 29 23.46 0.01 -4.47
CA ALA A 29 22.97 1.05 -3.58
C ALA A 29 22.08 0.47 -2.47
N PRO A 30 22.24 0.91 -1.20
CA PRO A 30 21.35 0.55 -0.11
C PRO A 30 19.89 0.93 -0.43
N PHE A 31 18.94 0.19 0.12
CA PHE A 31 17.49 0.42 -0.06
C PHE A 31 17.08 1.89 0.16
N GLU A 32 17.70 2.59 1.11
CA GLU A 32 17.48 4.03 1.33
C GLU A 32 17.85 4.90 0.12
N SER A 33 18.87 4.50 -0.64
CA SER A 33 19.25 5.20 -1.88
C SER A 33 18.23 4.96 -2.99
N GLN A 34 17.69 3.75 -3.08
CA GLN A 34 16.63 3.41 -4.04
C GLN A 34 15.33 4.19 -3.75
N LEU A 35 14.99 4.40 -2.48
CA LEU A 35 13.88 5.26 -2.06
C LEU A 35 14.12 6.74 -2.38
N ARG A 36 15.36 7.23 -2.27
CA ARG A 36 15.72 8.59 -2.68
C ARG A 36 15.62 8.79 -4.18
N ASP A 37 16.04 7.80 -4.97
CA ASP A 37 15.99 7.84 -6.43
C ASP A 37 14.54 7.76 -6.96
N ALA A 38 13.62 7.21 -6.17
CA ALA A 38 12.19 7.22 -6.47
C ALA A 38 11.52 8.60 -6.33
N ILE A 39 12.16 9.54 -5.62
CA ILE A 39 11.71 10.93 -5.54
C ILE A 39 12.40 11.70 -6.68
N PRO A 40 11.68 12.36 -7.61
CA PRO A 40 12.32 13.09 -8.70
C PRO A 40 13.23 14.19 -8.12
N GLU A 41 14.52 14.03 -8.27
CA GLU A 41 15.46 15.14 -8.08
C GLU A 41 15.12 16.22 -9.10
N ALA A 42 14.65 17.37 -8.61
CA ALA A 42 14.60 18.58 -9.43
C ALA A 42 16.03 18.87 -9.84
N THR A 43 16.32 18.87 -11.14
CA THR A 43 17.59 19.21 -11.72
C THR A 43 17.99 20.59 -11.20
N ILE A 44 18.87 20.63 -10.20
CA ILE A 44 19.50 21.87 -9.75
C ILE A 44 20.53 22.22 -10.83
N GLN A 45 20.17 23.09 -11.75
CA GLN A 45 21.19 23.80 -12.51
C GLN A 45 21.94 24.68 -11.51
N PRO A 46 23.27 24.64 -11.48
CA PRO A 46 24.01 25.58 -10.64
C PRO A 46 23.66 27.02 -11.06
N PRO A 47 23.35 27.90 -10.11
CA PRO A 47 23.10 29.30 -10.46
C PRO A 47 24.38 29.89 -11.06
N ALA A 48 24.21 30.60 -12.16
CA ALA A 48 25.28 31.41 -12.76
C ALA A 48 25.88 32.33 -11.69
N GLU A 49 27.20 32.40 -11.66
CA GLU A 49 27.96 33.26 -10.74
C GLU A 49 27.43 34.69 -10.80
N GLY A 50 26.82 35.17 -9.72
CA GLY A 50 26.39 36.57 -9.65
C GLY A 50 25.35 36.94 -8.60
N SER A 51 24.92 36.03 -7.73
CA SER A 51 24.02 36.44 -6.63
C SER A 51 24.32 35.63 -5.36
N ARG A 52 25.11 36.23 -4.45
CA ARG A 52 25.29 35.76 -3.10
C ARG A 52 24.00 35.98 -2.28
N ALA A 53 23.07 35.06 -2.38
CA ALA A 53 22.06 34.83 -1.36
C ALA A 53 22.26 33.40 -0.86
N ALA A 54 22.95 33.28 0.25
CA ALA A 54 23.14 31.99 0.92
C ALA A 54 21.79 31.44 1.41
N THR A 55 21.24 30.52 0.67
CA THR A 55 20.16 29.67 1.17
C THR A 55 20.85 28.49 1.87
N GLU A 56 21.19 28.68 3.13
CA GLU A 56 21.58 27.56 3.99
C GLU A 56 20.35 26.68 4.19
N ALA A 57 20.35 25.53 3.53
CA ALA A 57 19.49 24.43 3.91
C ALA A 57 19.91 24.00 5.32
N THR A 58 19.07 24.28 6.32
CA THR A 58 19.24 23.77 7.67
C THR A 58 19.05 22.27 7.64
N SER A 59 20.16 21.52 7.65
CA SER A 59 20.17 20.13 8.02
C SER A 59 19.97 20.05 9.53
N GLU A 60 18.75 19.94 10.00
CA GLU A 60 18.45 19.55 11.38
C GLU A 60 18.72 18.04 11.49
N ALA A 61 19.91 17.66 11.94
CA ALA A 61 20.16 16.34 12.44
C ALA A 61 19.46 16.19 13.78
N ILE A 62 18.48 15.31 13.90
CA ILE A 62 17.98 14.83 15.18
C ILE A 62 18.99 13.81 15.67
N GLU A 63 19.92 14.25 16.49
CA GLU A 63 20.74 13.32 17.28
C GLU A 63 19.85 12.71 18.37
N GLY A 64 19.72 11.38 18.31
CA GLY A 64 19.14 10.60 19.41
C GLY A 64 19.97 10.79 20.65
N GLY A 65 19.36 11.29 21.72
CA GLY A 65 19.99 11.42 23.02
C GLY A 65 20.29 10.05 23.60
N ASP A 66 21.55 9.70 23.64
CA ASP A 66 22.06 8.65 24.52
C ASP A 66 22.34 9.28 25.88
N ASP A 67 21.67 8.77 26.90
CA ASP A 67 21.79 9.21 28.28
C ASP A 67 23.06 8.62 28.88
N THR A 68 24.18 9.30 28.69
CA THR A 68 25.41 9.02 29.41
C THR A 68 26.10 10.31 29.86
N GLY A 69 26.13 10.53 31.14
CA GLY A 69 27.20 11.20 31.90
C GLY A 69 27.58 12.60 31.47
N PHE A 70 27.22 13.58 32.27
CA PHE A 70 27.69 14.95 32.29
C PHE A 70 29.18 15.10 31.92
N ASP A 71 29.45 15.45 30.65
CA ASP A 71 30.64 16.19 30.27
C ASP A 71 30.20 17.52 29.64
N ASP A 72 30.49 18.61 30.38
CA ASP A 72 30.06 20.00 30.16
C ASP A 72 30.69 20.68 28.92
N GLU A 73 30.81 20.05 27.78
CA GLU A 73 31.26 20.67 26.53
C GLU A 73 30.11 20.95 25.58
N PHE A 74 29.60 22.18 25.59
CA PHE A 74 28.60 22.63 24.65
C PHE A 74 29.25 23.00 23.29
N THR A 75 28.84 22.31 22.23
CA THR A 75 29.16 22.70 20.84
C THR A 75 28.25 23.85 20.42
N ASP A 76 28.80 24.82 19.65
CA ASP A 76 28.00 25.93 19.12
C ASP A 76 26.96 25.37 18.11
N ASN A 77 25.70 25.40 18.50
CA ASN A 77 24.57 25.05 17.63
C ASN A 77 23.86 26.34 17.19
N PHE A 78 23.63 26.48 15.88
CA PHE A 78 22.99 27.65 15.25
C PHE A 78 21.61 27.33 14.67
N ASP A 79 21.00 26.23 15.05
CA ASP A 79 19.68 25.83 14.58
C ASP A 79 18.61 26.82 15.04
N GLY A 80 17.79 27.28 14.09
CA GLY A 80 16.74 28.27 14.33
C GLY A 80 17.21 29.73 14.46
N ILE A 81 18.49 30.05 14.19
CA ILE A 81 18.95 31.44 14.18
C ILE A 81 18.60 32.13 12.84
N ASP A 82 17.94 33.28 12.92
CA ASP A 82 17.68 34.14 11.76
C ASP A 82 18.80 35.17 11.61
N TRP A 83 19.75 34.88 10.72
CA TRP A 83 20.89 35.75 10.44
C TRP A 83 20.50 37.09 9.79
N LYS A 84 19.34 37.19 9.13
CA LYS A 84 18.87 38.45 8.55
C LYS A 84 18.57 39.51 9.65
N ARG A 85 18.20 39.06 10.83
CA ARG A 85 17.96 39.92 12.00
C ARG A 85 19.24 40.27 12.76
N LEU A 86 20.36 39.65 12.42
CA LEU A 86 21.64 39.81 13.06
C LEU A 86 22.72 40.36 12.07
N PRO A 87 22.49 41.48 11.34
CA PRO A 87 23.34 41.92 10.23
C PRO A 87 24.76 42.35 10.69
N ARG A 88 24.99 42.47 11.99
CA ARG A 88 26.30 42.82 12.57
C ARG A 88 27.07 41.65 13.13
N PHE A 89 26.51 40.43 13.04
CA PHE A 89 27.06 39.24 13.66
C PHE A 89 27.25 38.11 12.65
N THR A 90 28.16 37.19 12.98
CA THR A 90 28.49 35.99 12.20
C THR A 90 28.80 34.83 13.12
N LYS A 91 29.01 33.64 12.56
CA LYS A 91 29.48 32.46 13.33
C LYS A 91 30.86 32.73 13.91
N PRO A 92 31.17 32.29 15.15
CA PRO A 92 32.47 32.45 15.76
C PRO A 92 33.58 31.72 14.98
N LEU A 93 34.80 32.22 15.03
CA LEU A 93 35.94 31.55 14.42
C LEU A 93 36.20 30.20 15.09
N ARG A 94 36.51 29.17 14.31
CA ARG A 94 36.83 27.79 14.80
C ARG A 94 38.01 27.74 15.76
N THR A 95 38.87 28.75 15.76
CA THR A 95 40.02 28.90 16.66
C THR A 95 39.69 29.36 18.06
N LEU A 96 38.45 29.85 18.28
CA LEU A 96 38.00 30.29 19.61
C LEU A 96 37.71 29.06 20.48
N LYS A 97 38.23 29.08 21.73
CA LYS A 97 38.02 27.99 22.72
C LYS A 97 36.54 27.64 22.84
N ARG A 98 36.24 26.34 22.87
CA ARG A 98 34.91 25.82 23.16
C ARG A 98 34.45 26.32 24.53
N ASN A 99 33.19 26.71 24.62
CA ASN A 99 32.63 27.27 25.85
C ASN A 99 31.97 26.18 26.68
N LYS A 100 32.25 26.19 27.99
CA LYS A 100 31.69 25.27 29.00
C LYS A 100 30.51 25.86 29.78
N SER A 101 29.93 26.98 29.34
CA SER A 101 28.87 27.63 30.07
C SER A 101 27.49 27.14 29.70
N TRP A 102 26.69 26.75 30.70
CA TRP A 102 25.31 26.29 30.55
C TRP A 102 24.38 27.29 29.84
N VAL A 103 24.72 28.59 29.77
CA VAL A 103 23.88 29.61 29.10
C VAL A 103 23.66 29.30 27.61
N TYR A 104 24.57 28.56 26.99
CA TYR A 104 24.46 28.22 25.55
C TYR A 104 23.43 27.12 25.23
N GLN A 105 22.87 26.45 26.22
CA GLN A 105 21.68 25.64 26.06
C GLN A 105 20.48 26.52 25.68
N TYR A 106 20.44 27.75 26.15
CA TYR A 106 19.31 28.68 25.99
C TYR A 106 19.61 29.87 25.10
N GLY A 107 20.75 29.86 24.37
CA GLY A 107 21.14 30.93 23.48
C GLY A 107 22.22 30.53 22.48
N TYR A 108 22.48 31.42 21.56
CA TYR A 108 23.51 31.28 20.52
C TYR A 108 24.71 32.13 20.87
N ARG A 109 25.91 31.61 20.60
CA ARG A 109 27.13 32.40 20.62
C ARG A 109 27.41 32.90 19.21
N VAL A 110 27.43 34.20 19.02
CA VAL A 110 27.72 34.86 17.74
C VAL A 110 28.93 35.77 17.87
N ALA A 111 29.67 35.98 16.77
CA ALA A 111 30.83 36.89 16.75
C ALA A 111 30.46 38.20 16.03
N SER A 112 31.10 39.30 16.42
CA SER A 112 30.96 40.58 15.70
C SER A 112 31.61 40.49 14.31
N LEU A 113 30.93 40.97 13.26
CA LEU A 113 31.52 41.07 11.91
C LEU A 113 32.70 42.03 11.85
N ARG A 114 32.71 43.10 12.68
CA ARG A 114 33.80 44.09 12.72
C ARG A 114 35.00 43.61 13.51
N GLU A 115 34.75 42.88 14.60
CA GLU A 115 35.76 42.38 15.55
C GLU A 115 35.48 40.88 15.82
N PRO A 116 35.93 39.96 14.96
CA PRO A 116 35.59 38.55 15.03
C PRO A 116 36.00 37.81 16.30
N HIS A 117 36.88 38.36 17.09
CA HIS A 117 37.32 37.84 18.40
C HIS A 117 36.35 38.20 19.55
N ARG A 118 35.43 39.15 19.35
CA ARG A 118 34.40 39.53 20.34
C ARG A 118 33.14 38.69 20.09
N THR A 119 32.72 37.99 21.14
CA THR A 119 31.54 37.11 21.09
C THR A 119 30.41 37.69 21.93
N PHE A 120 29.19 37.47 21.45
CA PHE A 120 27.95 37.94 22.01
C PHE A 120 26.97 36.81 22.22
N PHE A 121 26.08 36.95 23.19
CA PHE A 121 25.02 36.00 23.48
C PHE A 121 23.70 36.47 22.86
N VAL A 122 23.05 35.60 22.07
CA VAL A 122 21.73 35.81 21.50
C VAL A 122 20.78 34.83 22.18
N CYS A 123 19.86 35.30 22.99
CA CYS A 123 18.88 34.47 23.67
C CYS A 123 17.92 33.79 22.62
N LYS A 124 17.83 32.49 22.63
CA LYS A 124 16.92 31.73 21.74
C LYS A 124 15.48 32.21 21.91
N TYR A 125 15.02 32.34 23.15
CA TYR A 125 13.67 32.78 23.46
C TYR A 125 13.32 34.15 22.84
N CYS A 126 14.18 35.18 23.12
CA CYS A 126 13.97 36.52 22.59
C CYS A 126 14.08 36.56 21.05
N HIS A 127 15.02 35.79 20.50
CA HIS A 127 15.25 35.73 19.06
C HIS A 127 14.05 35.14 18.32
N HIS A 128 13.58 33.99 18.76
CA HIS A 128 12.42 33.30 18.13
C HIS A 128 11.12 34.11 18.28
N ARG A 129 10.91 34.75 19.43
CA ARG A 129 9.71 35.58 19.63
C ARG A 129 9.83 37.01 19.09
N LYS A 130 10.89 37.31 18.35
CA LYS A 130 11.13 38.63 17.75
C LYS A 130 11.15 39.76 18.79
N ILE A 131 11.44 39.44 20.06
CA ILE A 131 11.55 40.42 21.16
C ILE A 131 12.90 41.12 21.00
N PHE A 132 12.87 42.49 21.00
CA PHE A 132 14.11 43.25 21.02
C PHE A 132 14.80 43.14 22.37
N CYS A 133 16.02 42.63 22.39
CA CYS A 133 16.87 42.59 23.57
C CYS A 133 18.29 42.99 23.21
N ALA A 134 19.03 43.52 24.19
CA ALA A 134 20.44 43.77 24.04
C ALA A 134 21.19 42.42 23.94
N TYR A 135 22.16 42.32 23.03
CA TYR A 135 23.02 41.15 22.91
C TYR A 135 24.24 41.33 23.84
N PRO A 136 24.27 40.74 25.06
CA PRO A 136 25.38 40.91 25.97
C PRO A 136 26.68 40.32 25.41
N GLU A 137 27.78 41.07 25.57
CA GLU A 137 29.10 40.56 25.20
C GLU A 137 29.52 39.46 26.19
N VAL A 138 29.98 38.33 25.66
CA VAL A 138 30.38 37.15 26.42
C VAL A 138 31.82 36.70 26.12
N THR A 139 32.62 37.61 25.58
CA THR A 139 34.04 37.34 25.22
C THR A 139 34.89 36.96 26.45
N LYS A 140 34.66 37.62 27.57
CA LYS A 140 35.44 37.39 28.82
C LYS A 140 34.59 36.73 29.92
N SER A 141 33.29 36.97 29.96
CA SER A 141 32.41 36.48 31.03
C SER A 141 30.99 36.28 30.51
N THR A 142 30.31 35.25 30.97
CA THR A 142 28.89 34.96 30.67
C THR A 142 27.93 35.55 31.68
N SER A 143 28.38 36.34 32.66
CA SER A 143 27.55 36.91 33.76
C SER A 143 26.37 37.73 33.23
N ASN A 144 26.56 38.54 32.18
CA ASN A 144 25.49 39.34 31.62
C ASN A 144 24.43 38.44 30.87
N ALA A 145 24.86 37.33 30.26
CA ALA A 145 23.95 36.36 29.69
C ALA A 145 23.16 35.61 30.79
N ILE A 146 23.81 35.26 31.90
CA ILE A 146 23.16 34.68 33.08
C ILE A 146 22.10 35.63 33.62
N ASN A 147 22.45 36.90 33.83
CA ASN A 147 21.52 37.93 34.30
C ASN A 147 20.32 38.10 33.36
N HIS A 148 20.54 38.05 32.05
CA HIS A 148 19.46 38.10 31.06
C HIS A 148 18.54 36.90 31.19
N LEU A 149 19.08 35.67 31.30
CA LEU A 149 18.30 34.45 31.41
C LEU A 149 17.57 34.35 32.77
N ALA A 150 18.13 34.90 33.83
CA ALA A 150 17.52 34.91 35.18
C ALA A 150 16.32 35.87 35.31
N GLN A 151 16.13 36.80 34.34
CA GLN A 151 14.98 37.73 34.38
C GLN A 151 13.66 36.95 34.29
N LYS A 152 12.76 37.17 35.24
CA LYS A 152 11.43 36.52 35.31
C LYS A 152 10.40 37.14 34.37
N LEU A 153 10.81 37.84 33.32
CA LEU A 153 9.95 38.45 32.32
C LEU A 153 9.61 37.42 31.24
N LEU A 154 8.32 37.23 30.99
CA LEU A 154 7.72 36.54 29.81
C LEU A 154 8.56 35.39 29.19
N GLY A 155 8.79 34.33 30.00
CA GLY A 155 9.43 33.12 29.50
C GLY A 155 10.91 32.98 29.80
N HIS A 156 11.59 33.96 30.31
CA HIS A 156 12.90 33.84 30.95
C HIS A 156 12.76 33.22 32.37
N GLY A 157 13.79 33.23 33.14
CA GLY A 157 13.82 32.62 34.49
C GLY A 157 14.53 31.26 34.46
N TYR A 158 15.65 31.20 33.69
CA TYR A 158 16.52 30.02 33.68
C TYR A 158 17.72 30.19 34.57
N ASP A 159 18.05 29.17 35.32
CA ASP A 159 19.29 29.01 36.05
C ASP A 159 20.09 27.79 35.56
N ARG A 160 21.17 27.43 36.25
CA ARG A 160 22.01 26.28 35.91
C ARG A 160 21.26 24.93 35.98
N LYS A 161 20.17 24.84 36.76
CA LYS A 161 19.38 23.63 36.99
C LYS A 161 18.16 23.54 36.08
N GLY A 162 17.95 24.55 35.25
CA GLY A 162 16.80 24.63 34.37
C GLY A 162 15.90 25.83 34.61
N LYS A 163 14.61 25.71 34.33
CA LYS A 163 13.64 26.80 34.53
C LYS A 163 13.26 26.95 36.02
N LEU A 164 13.34 28.16 36.52
CA LEU A 164 12.93 28.46 37.91
C LEU A 164 11.41 28.31 38.08
N ASP A 165 10.97 27.49 39.03
CA ASP A 165 9.58 27.05 39.23
C ASP A 165 8.56 28.14 39.63
N SER A 166 8.93 29.40 39.67
CA SER A 166 8.07 30.48 40.17
C SER A 166 7.74 31.56 39.15
N ILE A 167 7.36 31.18 37.93
CA ILE A 167 6.73 32.13 37.00
C ILE A 167 5.22 32.03 37.17
N THR A 168 4.62 33.07 37.77
CA THR A 168 3.17 33.27 37.71
C THR A 168 2.77 33.52 36.26
N LEU A 169 2.36 32.45 35.54
CA LEU A 169 1.78 32.58 34.22
C LEU A 169 0.43 33.31 34.31
N PRO A 170 0.04 34.09 33.29
CA PRO A 170 -1.31 34.63 33.22
C PRO A 170 -2.32 33.47 33.40
N ARG A 171 -3.40 33.72 34.14
CA ARG A 171 -4.38 32.69 34.58
C ARG A 171 -4.80 31.69 33.46
N GLY A 172 -4.95 32.14 32.22
CA GLY A 172 -5.32 31.27 31.09
C GLY A 172 -4.22 30.29 30.65
N GLN A 173 -2.93 30.69 30.67
CA GLN A 173 -1.81 29.81 30.29
C GLN A 173 -1.51 28.75 31.35
N THR A 174 -1.79 29.04 32.62
CA THR A 174 -1.65 28.06 33.71
C THR A 174 -2.67 26.94 33.55
N THR A 175 -3.91 27.28 33.15
CA THR A 175 -4.98 26.32 32.96
C THR A 175 -4.69 25.36 31.80
N LEU A 176 -4.19 25.88 30.66
CA LEU A 176 -3.83 25.07 29.52
C LEU A 176 -2.70 24.08 29.84
N LYS A 177 -1.67 24.53 30.53
CA LYS A 177 -0.55 23.69 30.98
C LYS A 177 -1.00 22.59 31.93
N MET A 178 -1.88 22.90 32.88
CA MET A 178 -2.46 21.89 33.78
C MET A 178 -3.34 20.90 33.07
N MET A 179 -4.09 21.31 32.02
CA MET A 179 -4.92 20.42 31.22
C MET A 179 -4.07 19.46 30.38
N THR A 180 -2.99 19.93 29.75
CA THR A 180 -2.09 19.08 28.97
C THR A 180 -1.25 18.15 29.86
N GLU A 181 -0.77 18.59 30.99
CA GLU A 181 -0.07 17.76 32.01
C GLU A 181 -1.02 16.72 32.64
N GLY A 182 -2.31 17.03 32.73
CA GLY A 182 -3.37 16.11 33.18
C GLY A 182 -3.87 15.13 32.11
N GLY A 183 -3.26 15.09 30.91
CA GLY A 183 -3.63 14.18 29.83
C GLY A 183 -4.91 14.59 29.07
N VAL A 184 -5.39 15.83 29.24
CA VAL A 184 -6.53 16.34 28.48
C VAL A 184 -6.05 16.79 27.09
N ASP A 185 -6.58 16.19 26.03
CA ASP A 185 -6.32 16.61 24.66
C ASP A 185 -7.02 17.96 24.39
N VAL A 186 -6.23 19.02 24.26
CA VAL A 186 -6.74 20.36 23.97
C VAL A 186 -6.83 20.53 22.46
N PRO A 187 -8.02 20.78 21.90
CA PRO A 187 -8.17 21.03 20.48
C PRO A 187 -7.23 22.13 20.00
N GLN A 188 -6.58 21.94 18.84
CA GLN A 188 -5.59 22.88 18.30
C GLN A 188 -6.15 24.30 18.12
N GLY A 189 -7.45 24.44 17.78
CA GLY A 189 -8.11 25.75 17.72
C GLY A 189 -8.06 26.51 19.03
N VAL A 190 -8.32 25.85 20.16
CA VAL A 190 -8.25 26.45 21.52
C VAL A 190 -6.80 26.78 21.88
N ALA A 191 -5.84 25.95 21.49
CA ALA A 191 -4.41 26.23 21.72
C ALA A 191 -3.92 27.44 20.89
N ASN A 192 -4.42 27.59 19.66
CA ASN A 192 -4.11 28.74 18.79
C ASN A 192 -4.72 30.03 19.34
N GLU A 193 -5.97 30.01 19.83
CA GLU A 193 -6.61 31.17 20.48
C GLU A 193 -5.85 31.63 21.73
N LEU A 194 -5.20 30.70 22.41
CA LEU A 194 -4.37 30.99 23.60
C LEU A 194 -2.92 31.36 23.27
N GLY A 195 -2.57 31.48 21.98
CA GLY A 195 -1.25 31.91 21.51
C GLY A 195 -0.15 30.85 21.57
N ASN A 196 -0.51 29.56 21.61
CA ASN A 196 0.43 28.43 21.61
C ASN A 196 0.36 27.64 20.29
N PHE A 197 0.68 28.30 19.15
CA PHE A 197 0.77 27.59 17.88
C PHE A 197 1.96 26.62 17.88
N ASP A 198 1.65 25.32 17.75
CA ASP A 198 2.64 24.25 17.66
C ASP A 198 3.03 24.00 16.20
N VAL A 199 4.18 24.51 15.81
CA VAL A 199 4.74 24.39 14.45
C VAL A 199 4.96 22.92 14.07
N GLN A 200 5.39 22.06 14.99
CA GLN A 200 5.69 20.66 14.66
C GLN A 200 4.40 19.87 14.44
N ARG A 201 3.43 20.05 15.30
CA ARG A 201 2.10 19.43 15.16
C ARG A 201 1.41 19.91 13.89
N PHE A 202 1.52 21.20 13.56
CA PHE A 202 1.01 21.74 12.31
C PHE A 202 1.70 21.13 11.08
N ARG A 203 3.02 21.04 11.09
CA ARG A 203 3.78 20.40 9.99
C ARG A 203 3.42 18.95 9.82
N TYR A 204 3.25 18.22 10.91
CA TYR A 204 2.78 16.84 10.86
C TYR A 204 1.38 16.75 10.22
N ALA A 205 0.43 17.57 10.68
CA ALA A 205 -0.92 17.61 10.13
C ALA A 205 -0.93 18.00 8.64
N ALA A 206 -0.08 18.96 8.24
CA ALA A 206 0.04 19.39 6.84
C ALA A 206 0.57 18.26 5.94
N VAL A 207 1.56 17.49 6.40
CA VAL A 207 2.06 16.34 5.64
C VAL A 207 1.03 15.22 5.61
N THR A 208 0.35 14.94 6.72
CA THR A 208 -0.74 13.96 6.77
C THR A 208 -1.83 14.31 5.76
N TRP A 209 -2.27 15.57 5.74
CA TRP A 209 -3.25 16.04 4.76
C TRP A 209 -2.78 15.84 3.31
N LEU A 210 -1.51 16.15 3.04
CA LEU A 210 -0.92 15.99 1.71
C LEU A 210 -0.89 14.53 1.27
N VAL A 211 -0.51 13.62 2.18
CA VAL A 211 -0.44 12.17 1.91
C VAL A 211 -1.83 11.56 1.75
N ASP A 212 -2.75 11.83 2.67
CA ASP A 212 -4.10 11.25 2.68
C ASP A 212 -4.92 11.65 1.45
N ASN A 213 -4.65 12.84 0.89
CA ASN A 213 -5.36 13.34 -0.28
C ASN A 213 -4.58 13.20 -1.59
N ASN A 214 -3.42 12.52 -1.58
CA ASN A 214 -2.57 12.33 -2.77
C ASN A 214 -2.16 13.66 -3.45
N HIS A 215 -1.93 14.72 -2.67
CA HIS A 215 -1.48 15.98 -3.21
C HIS A 215 0.01 15.93 -3.61
N PRO A 216 0.42 16.67 -4.64
CA PRO A 216 1.82 16.76 -5.01
C PRO A 216 2.62 17.48 -3.93
N LEU A 217 3.88 17.10 -3.71
CA LEU A 217 4.76 17.74 -2.72
C LEU A 217 4.91 19.26 -2.93
N ARG A 218 4.63 19.76 -4.15
CA ARG A 218 4.65 21.18 -4.50
C ARG A 218 3.40 21.96 -4.07
N GLU A 219 2.40 21.29 -3.49
CA GLU A 219 1.15 21.95 -3.09
C GLU A 219 1.41 23.16 -2.18
N PHE A 220 2.33 23.02 -1.24
CA PHE A 220 2.71 24.09 -0.32
C PHE A 220 3.48 25.26 -0.97
N GLU A 221 3.91 25.12 -2.22
CA GLU A 221 4.51 26.22 -2.99
C GLU A 221 3.46 27.07 -3.72
N THR A 222 2.23 26.54 -3.85
CA THR A 222 1.15 27.19 -4.58
C THR A 222 0.75 28.50 -3.90
N PRO A 223 0.80 29.66 -4.60
CA PRO A 223 0.52 30.96 -3.98
C PRO A 223 -0.88 31.05 -3.36
N ALA A 224 -1.89 30.49 -4.03
CA ALA A 224 -3.27 30.49 -3.54
C ALA A 224 -3.40 29.66 -2.23
N PHE A 225 -2.72 28.53 -2.14
CA PHE A 225 -2.70 27.71 -0.91
C PHE A 225 -2.03 28.49 0.24
N ARG A 226 -0.87 29.10 -0.01
CA ARG A 226 -0.17 29.91 1.00
C ARG A 226 -1.00 31.08 1.47
N GLN A 227 -1.65 31.78 0.56
CA GLN A 227 -2.52 32.90 0.89
C GLN A 227 -3.72 32.48 1.72
N MET A 228 -4.32 31.32 1.43
CA MET A 228 -5.42 30.73 2.22
C MET A 228 -4.96 30.43 3.65
N ILE A 229 -3.78 29.83 3.82
CA ILE A 229 -3.24 29.52 5.15
C ILE A 229 -2.83 30.79 5.90
N GLU A 230 -2.24 31.76 5.21
CA GLU A 230 -1.86 33.07 5.77
C GLU A 230 -3.08 33.84 6.28
N PHE A 231 -4.20 33.80 5.53
CA PHE A 231 -5.46 34.38 5.97
C PHE A 231 -6.02 33.73 7.23
N ALA A 232 -5.91 32.38 7.33
CA ALA A 232 -6.38 31.63 8.49
C ALA A 232 -5.44 31.80 9.71
N ASN A 233 -4.13 31.69 9.49
CA ASN A 233 -3.10 31.86 10.53
C ASN A 233 -1.74 32.22 9.91
N PRO A 234 -1.26 33.44 10.04
CA PRO A 234 0.04 33.87 9.50
C PRO A 234 1.23 33.06 10.03
N GLU A 235 1.22 32.63 11.32
CA GLU A 235 2.27 31.78 11.88
C GLU A 235 2.31 30.38 11.21
N ALA A 236 1.15 29.87 10.80
CA ALA A 236 1.06 28.61 10.06
C ALA A 236 1.63 28.76 8.65
N ALA A 237 1.39 29.89 7.96
CA ALA A 237 1.97 30.16 6.66
C ALA A 237 3.51 30.27 6.72
N ASP A 238 4.05 30.92 7.76
CA ASP A 238 5.50 30.99 8.01
C ASP A 238 6.10 29.61 8.37
N ALA A 239 5.31 28.71 8.96
CA ALA A 239 5.73 27.37 9.32
C ALA A 239 5.76 26.39 8.12
N LEU A 240 5.04 26.69 7.02
CA LEU A 240 5.07 25.87 5.80
C LEU A 240 6.46 25.91 5.15
N TRP A 241 6.81 24.78 4.52
CA TRP A 241 8.07 24.67 3.80
C TRP A 241 8.08 25.58 2.56
N VAL A 242 9.27 26.09 2.27
CA VAL A 242 9.50 26.98 1.11
C VAL A 242 9.55 26.20 -0.20
N SER A 243 9.93 24.90 -0.14
CA SER A 243 10.10 24.07 -1.33
C SER A 243 9.66 22.63 -1.10
N HIS A 244 9.25 21.96 -2.18
CA HIS A 244 8.93 20.52 -2.19
C HIS A 244 10.10 19.65 -1.72
N ASN A 245 11.36 20.04 -1.95
CA ASN A 245 12.53 19.31 -1.45
C ASN A 245 12.57 19.33 0.09
N SER A 246 12.19 20.44 0.71
CA SER A 246 12.10 20.53 2.17
C SER A 246 10.96 19.67 2.71
N VAL A 247 9.83 19.60 1.99
CA VAL A 247 8.72 18.69 2.31
C VAL A 247 9.19 17.24 2.22
N ALA A 248 9.84 16.86 1.11
CA ALA A 248 10.39 15.51 0.91
C ALA A 248 11.38 15.13 2.04
N SER A 249 12.28 16.04 2.39
CA SER A 249 13.23 15.82 3.49
C SER A 249 12.54 15.63 4.84
N PHE A 250 11.44 16.34 5.10
CA PHE A 250 10.65 16.15 6.31
C PHE A 250 9.90 14.81 6.32
N VAL A 251 9.30 14.41 5.20
CA VAL A 251 8.66 13.11 5.03
C VAL A 251 9.65 11.98 5.27
N MET A 252 10.87 12.07 4.71
CA MET A 252 11.92 11.08 4.93
C MET A 252 12.38 11.00 6.40
N ARG A 253 12.40 12.12 7.12
CA ARG A 253 12.68 12.10 8.56
C ARG A 253 11.57 11.42 9.36
N LEU A 254 10.30 11.69 9.00
CA LEU A 254 9.16 10.99 9.61
C LEU A 254 9.23 9.49 9.34
N TYR A 255 9.55 9.08 8.11
CA TYR A 255 9.74 7.68 7.75
C TYR A 255 10.78 7.01 8.66
N ARG A 256 11.97 7.60 8.78
CA ARG A 256 13.05 7.06 9.64
C ARG A 256 12.67 7.01 11.13
N TYR A 257 11.87 7.96 11.58
CA TYR A 257 11.35 7.95 12.95
C TYR A 257 10.32 6.85 13.17
N MET A 258 9.49 6.56 12.17
CA MET A 258 8.45 5.53 12.24
C MET A 258 8.95 4.11 11.96
N GLU A 259 10.01 3.96 11.18
CA GLU A 259 10.57 2.66 10.79
C GLU A 259 10.86 1.72 11.97
N PRO A 260 11.51 2.14 13.08
CA PRO A 260 11.71 1.29 14.24
C PRO A 260 10.39 0.85 14.90
N GLN A 261 9.35 1.69 14.86
CA GLN A 261 8.03 1.36 15.39
C GLN A 261 7.35 0.28 14.53
N VAL A 262 7.52 0.36 13.20
CA VAL A 262 7.06 -0.67 12.26
C VAL A 262 7.78 -1.99 12.52
N VAL A 263 9.10 -1.97 12.67
CA VAL A 263 9.90 -3.16 13.03
C VAL A 263 9.42 -3.75 14.35
N GLN A 264 9.17 -2.93 15.36
CA GLN A 264 8.64 -3.38 16.65
C GLN A 264 7.23 -3.99 16.49
N MET A 265 6.35 -3.36 15.71
CA MET A 265 5.01 -3.89 15.43
C MET A 265 5.08 -5.26 14.74
N LEU A 266 5.94 -5.42 13.73
CA LEU A 266 6.16 -6.70 13.05
C LEU A 266 6.75 -7.74 13.99
N SER A 267 7.68 -7.37 14.87
CA SER A 267 8.28 -8.29 15.84
C SER A 267 7.29 -8.79 16.90
N SER A 268 6.27 -7.98 17.21
CA SER A 268 5.22 -8.32 18.18
C SER A 268 4.00 -9.03 17.58
N ALA A 269 4.02 -9.34 16.27
CA ALA A 269 2.95 -10.06 15.60
C ALA A 269 2.71 -11.43 16.26
N ILE A 270 1.44 -11.74 16.55
CA ILE A 270 1.05 -13.05 17.11
C ILE A 270 0.89 -14.12 16.03
N SER A 271 0.85 -13.75 14.77
CA SER A 271 0.82 -14.64 13.61
C SER A 271 2.16 -14.63 12.88
N LYS A 272 2.31 -15.51 11.88
CA LYS A 272 3.32 -15.32 10.84
C LYS A 272 3.05 -14.04 10.08
N ILE A 273 4.09 -13.49 9.47
CA ILE A 273 4.02 -12.31 8.60
C ILE A 273 3.96 -12.83 7.17
N HIS A 274 2.82 -12.59 6.52
CA HIS A 274 2.61 -12.95 5.13
C HIS A 274 2.97 -11.75 4.26
N ILE A 275 3.54 -12.01 3.09
CA ILE A 275 4.00 -10.96 2.18
C ILE A 275 3.19 -11.04 0.88
N SER A 276 2.65 -9.93 0.45
CA SER A 276 2.20 -9.77 -0.92
C SER A 276 3.02 -8.69 -1.60
N PHE A 277 3.28 -8.90 -2.89
CA PHE A 277 3.92 -7.89 -3.70
C PHE A 277 3.37 -7.88 -5.12
N ASP A 278 3.37 -6.72 -5.73
CA ASP A 278 2.88 -6.51 -7.08
C ASP A 278 3.68 -5.41 -7.77
N GLY A 279 3.85 -5.54 -9.08
CA GLY A 279 4.64 -4.62 -9.89
C GLY A 279 3.77 -3.89 -10.91
N TRP A 280 4.00 -2.59 -11.10
CA TRP A 280 3.35 -1.84 -12.16
C TRP A 280 4.29 -0.82 -12.79
N THR A 281 3.98 -0.43 -14.02
CA THR A 281 4.70 0.62 -14.73
C THR A 281 3.87 1.90 -14.82
N THR A 282 4.54 3.05 -14.73
CA THR A 282 3.86 4.34 -14.93
C THR A 282 3.37 4.49 -16.36
N LYS A 283 2.33 5.32 -16.56
CA LYS A 283 1.79 5.63 -17.88
C LYS A 283 2.93 6.05 -18.84
N GLY A 284 3.07 5.33 -19.95
CA GLY A 284 4.15 5.52 -20.92
C GLY A 284 5.39 4.66 -20.67
N GLY A 285 5.35 3.67 -19.77
CA GLY A 285 6.39 2.64 -19.60
C GLY A 285 7.75 3.13 -19.12
N LYS A 286 7.82 4.32 -18.46
CA LYS A 286 9.09 4.97 -18.13
C LYS A 286 9.70 4.49 -16.81
N ARG A 287 8.88 4.07 -15.85
CA ARG A 287 9.33 3.66 -14.52
C ARG A 287 8.50 2.48 -14.03
N GLY A 288 9.15 1.43 -13.58
CA GLY A 288 8.53 0.30 -12.89
C GLY A 288 8.61 0.51 -11.38
N PHE A 289 7.53 0.25 -10.67
CA PHE A 289 7.47 0.23 -9.22
C PHE A 289 7.03 -1.13 -8.72
N PHE A 290 7.39 -1.44 -7.48
CA PHE A 290 7.09 -2.71 -6.87
C PHE A 290 6.59 -2.48 -5.44
N GLY A 291 5.30 -2.74 -5.20
CA GLY A 291 4.71 -2.58 -3.87
C GLY A 291 4.88 -3.83 -3.04
N VAL A 292 5.35 -3.72 -1.81
CA VAL A 292 5.48 -4.83 -0.87
C VAL A 292 4.64 -4.54 0.37
N VAL A 293 3.73 -5.46 0.70
CA VAL A 293 2.80 -5.34 1.83
C VAL A 293 2.99 -6.52 2.77
N ALA A 294 3.12 -6.22 4.05
CA ALA A 294 3.13 -7.20 5.13
C ALA A 294 1.72 -7.36 5.72
N HIS A 295 1.28 -8.60 5.89
CA HIS A 295 -0.02 -8.97 6.45
C HIS A 295 0.19 -9.82 7.70
N PHE A 296 -0.35 -9.40 8.84
CA PHE A 296 -0.18 -10.09 10.11
C PHE A 296 -1.32 -9.78 11.09
N ALA A 297 -1.45 -10.59 12.12
CA ALA A 297 -2.32 -10.29 13.25
C ALA A 297 -1.49 -9.73 14.42
N ASP A 298 -1.94 -8.61 14.97
CA ASP A 298 -1.33 -8.01 16.16
C ASP A 298 -1.86 -8.65 17.46
N ALA A 299 -1.39 -8.16 18.61
CA ALA A 299 -1.65 -8.77 19.92
C ALA A 299 -3.14 -8.82 20.31
N ASP A 300 -3.98 -7.94 19.77
CA ASP A 300 -5.42 -7.89 20.00
C ASP A 300 -6.23 -8.71 18.97
N GLY A 301 -5.56 -9.36 18.02
CA GLY A 301 -6.18 -10.14 16.96
C GLY A 301 -6.67 -9.33 15.78
N THR A 302 -6.28 -8.06 15.69
CA THR A 302 -6.57 -7.23 14.51
C THR A 302 -5.62 -7.59 13.38
N ILE A 303 -6.16 -7.85 12.19
CA ILE A 303 -5.36 -8.07 10.99
C ILE A 303 -4.87 -6.72 10.47
N ARG A 304 -3.56 -6.60 10.30
CA ARG A 304 -2.88 -5.44 9.74
C ARG A 304 -2.42 -5.74 8.32
N ASP A 305 -2.67 -4.80 7.42
CA ASP A 305 -2.12 -4.76 6.06
C ASP A 305 -1.25 -3.51 5.99
N LEU A 306 0.06 -3.71 6.02
CA LEU A 306 1.03 -2.63 6.13
C LEU A 306 1.90 -2.58 4.88
N PRO A 307 1.74 -1.57 4.01
CA PRO A 307 2.71 -1.32 2.95
C PRO A 307 4.07 -0.97 3.56
N ILE A 308 5.06 -1.85 3.37
CA ILE A 308 6.38 -1.70 3.97
C ILE A 308 7.42 -1.15 3.00
N ALA A 309 7.20 -1.29 1.69
CA ALA A 309 8.13 -0.76 0.70
C ALA A 309 7.45 -0.50 -0.65
N LEU A 310 8.03 0.46 -1.39
CA LEU A 310 7.64 0.81 -2.74
C LEU A 310 8.88 1.12 -3.60
N PRO A 311 9.82 0.16 -3.76
CA PRO A 311 11.02 0.39 -4.54
C PRO A 311 10.70 0.58 -6.03
N GLN A 312 11.51 1.41 -6.71
CA GLN A 312 11.53 1.44 -8.15
C GLN A 312 12.39 0.28 -8.66
N LEU A 313 11.84 -0.56 -9.53
CA LEU A 313 12.61 -1.57 -10.24
C LEU A 313 13.29 -0.97 -11.45
N THR A 314 14.61 -1.08 -11.50
CA THR A 314 15.44 -0.67 -12.65
C THR A 314 15.91 -1.93 -13.38
N GLY A 315 15.92 -1.90 -14.70
CA GLY A 315 16.36 -3.02 -15.52
C GLY A 315 15.27 -4.06 -15.82
N ALA A 316 15.67 -5.29 -16.07
CA ALA A 316 14.75 -6.38 -16.38
C ALA A 316 14.04 -6.87 -15.11
N HIS A 317 12.72 -7.07 -15.17
CA HIS A 317 11.90 -7.56 -14.08
C HIS A 317 11.98 -9.10 -14.00
N THR A 318 13.19 -9.63 -13.75
CA THR A 318 13.37 -11.09 -13.59
C THR A 318 12.97 -11.54 -12.19
N GLY A 319 12.61 -12.81 -12.04
CA GLY A 319 12.24 -13.37 -10.74
C GLY A 319 13.39 -13.32 -9.73
N GLU A 320 14.65 -13.42 -10.18
CA GLU A 320 15.84 -13.29 -9.34
C GLU A 320 15.96 -11.87 -8.77
N ARG A 321 15.76 -10.85 -9.62
CA ARG A 321 15.84 -9.45 -9.18
C ARG A 321 14.71 -9.10 -8.20
N ILE A 322 13.50 -9.60 -8.47
CA ILE A 322 12.37 -9.46 -7.55
C ILE A 322 12.71 -10.10 -6.21
N ALA A 323 13.25 -11.32 -6.20
CA ALA A 323 13.62 -12.02 -4.98
C ALA A 323 14.68 -11.28 -4.17
N GLU A 324 15.67 -10.70 -4.84
CA GLU A 324 16.72 -9.89 -4.21
C GLU A 324 16.13 -8.67 -3.51
N VAL A 325 15.32 -7.89 -4.22
CA VAL A 325 14.69 -6.69 -3.66
C VAL A 325 13.77 -7.04 -2.49
N VAL A 326 12.89 -8.00 -2.66
CA VAL A 326 11.96 -8.42 -1.59
C VAL A 326 12.71 -9.02 -0.41
N GLY A 327 13.75 -9.82 -0.66
CA GLY A 327 14.58 -10.39 0.40
C GLY A 327 15.31 -9.32 1.22
N ASN A 328 15.83 -8.28 0.58
CA ASN A 328 16.46 -7.17 1.28
C ASN A 328 15.45 -6.36 2.12
N ILE A 329 14.21 -6.19 1.63
CA ILE A 329 13.13 -5.56 2.40
C ILE A 329 12.80 -6.39 3.64
N ILE A 330 12.68 -7.70 3.51
CA ILE A 330 12.42 -8.62 4.64
C ILE A 330 13.51 -8.47 5.70
N ASP A 331 14.78 -8.38 5.30
CA ASP A 331 15.91 -8.22 6.23
C ASP A 331 15.92 -6.84 6.89
N VAL A 332 15.67 -5.75 6.13
CA VAL A 332 15.60 -4.37 6.67
C VAL A 332 14.54 -4.26 7.76
N PHE A 333 13.37 -4.87 7.57
CA PHE A 333 12.32 -4.88 8.58
C PHE A 333 12.50 -5.96 9.66
N GLY A 334 13.62 -6.67 9.68
CA GLY A 334 13.96 -7.65 10.70
C GLY A 334 13.03 -8.86 10.76
N ILE A 335 12.32 -9.16 9.66
CA ILE A 335 11.41 -10.30 9.59
C ILE A 335 12.25 -11.58 9.52
N THR A 336 12.25 -12.33 10.60
CA THR A 336 13.04 -13.57 10.69
C THR A 336 12.38 -14.73 9.95
N ARG A 337 13.17 -15.77 9.62
CA ARG A 337 12.66 -17.01 9.05
C ARG A 337 11.49 -17.61 9.86
N SER A 338 11.59 -17.58 11.18
CA SER A 338 10.55 -18.10 12.05
C SER A 338 9.25 -17.32 12.01
N GLN A 339 9.29 -16.03 11.65
CA GLN A 339 8.12 -15.17 11.51
C GLN A 339 7.55 -15.17 10.08
N LEU A 340 8.37 -15.50 9.08
CA LEU A 340 7.95 -15.48 7.68
C LEU A 340 6.85 -16.51 7.40
N GLY A 341 5.79 -16.05 6.76
CA GLY A 341 4.62 -16.83 6.39
C GLY A 341 4.53 -17.07 4.87
N TYR A 342 3.37 -16.84 4.30
CA TYR A 342 3.07 -17.12 2.90
C TYR A 342 3.30 -15.90 2.02
N PHE A 343 3.51 -16.16 0.70
CA PHE A 343 3.60 -15.15 -0.35
C PHE A 343 2.36 -15.22 -1.23
N VAL A 344 1.55 -14.16 -1.24
CA VAL A 344 0.32 -14.08 -2.05
C VAL A 344 0.58 -13.18 -3.25
N LEU A 345 0.66 -13.76 -4.43
CA LEU A 345 1.11 -13.07 -5.65
C LEU A 345 0.22 -13.44 -6.83
N ASP A 346 0.27 -12.67 -7.91
CA ASP A 346 -0.35 -13.02 -9.18
C ASP A 346 0.27 -14.27 -9.82
N ASN A 347 -0.21 -14.68 -10.98
CA ASN A 347 0.22 -15.91 -11.63
C ASN A 347 1.42 -15.73 -12.58
N ALA A 348 2.09 -14.58 -12.58
CA ALA A 348 3.26 -14.36 -13.41
C ALA A 348 4.39 -15.35 -13.10
N TYR A 349 5.03 -15.89 -14.12
CA TYR A 349 6.13 -16.87 -13.99
C TYR A 349 7.32 -16.30 -13.20
N ALA A 350 7.62 -15.01 -13.36
CA ALA A 350 8.67 -14.34 -12.61
C ALA A 350 8.45 -14.44 -11.08
N ASN A 351 7.19 -14.43 -10.62
CA ASN A 351 6.85 -14.57 -9.21
C ASN A 351 7.10 -15.99 -8.68
N ASP A 352 6.91 -17.03 -9.49
CA ASP A 352 7.25 -18.40 -9.11
C ASP A 352 8.77 -18.56 -8.95
N THR A 353 9.55 -17.98 -9.86
CA THR A 353 11.01 -17.91 -9.78
C THR A 353 11.46 -17.11 -8.55
N ALA A 354 10.81 -15.96 -8.29
CA ALA A 354 11.13 -15.13 -7.13
C ALA A 354 10.90 -15.88 -5.80
N VAL A 355 9.75 -16.54 -5.65
CA VAL A 355 9.48 -17.33 -4.42
C VAL A 355 10.46 -18.50 -4.28
N THR A 356 10.88 -19.15 -5.37
CA THR A 356 11.90 -20.20 -5.35
C THR A 356 13.24 -19.66 -4.83
N LYS A 357 13.66 -18.47 -5.25
CA LYS A 357 14.90 -17.83 -4.77
C LYS A 357 14.78 -17.38 -3.31
N LEU A 358 13.63 -16.82 -2.91
CA LEU A 358 13.36 -16.48 -1.51
C LEU A 358 13.36 -17.73 -0.63
N ALA A 359 12.81 -18.85 -1.13
CA ALA A 359 12.83 -20.12 -0.43
C ALA A 359 14.26 -20.65 -0.18
N GLN A 360 15.18 -20.44 -1.14
CA GLN A 360 16.60 -20.75 -0.94
C GLN A 360 17.25 -19.85 0.12
N ARG A 361 16.92 -18.54 0.14
CA ARG A 361 17.47 -17.56 1.08
C ARG A 361 16.98 -17.77 2.51
N PHE A 362 15.68 -18.01 2.68
CA PHE A 362 15.02 -18.10 3.99
C PHE A 362 14.67 -19.53 4.40
N GLU A 363 15.12 -20.53 3.64
CA GLU A 363 15.00 -21.98 3.91
C GLU A 363 13.57 -22.46 4.21
N PHE A 364 12.64 -22.20 3.27
CA PHE A 364 11.27 -22.73 3.33
C PHE A 364 10.92 -23.50 2.05
N THR A 365 9.79 -24.23 2.03
CA THR A 365 9.32 -24.95 0.85
C THR A 365 8.56 -23.98 -0.07
N ALA A 366 9.11 -23.68 -1.25
CA ALA A 366 8.55 -22.68 -2.18
C ALA A 366 7.08 -22.97 -2.53
N SER A 367 6.73 -24.19 -2.95
CA SER A 367 5.36 -24.55 -3.33
C SER A 367 4.37 -24.37 -2.18
N HIS A 368 4.73 -24.76 -0.96
CA HIS A 368 3.86 -24.63 0.21
C HIS A 368 3.58 -23.17 0.57
N HIS A 369 4.56 -22.27 0.40
CA HIS A 369 4.45 -20.87 0.80
C HIS A 369 3.97 -19.95 -0.32
N ARG A 370 3.86 -20.45 -1.54
CA ARG A 370 3.39 -19.72 -2.72
C ARG A 370 1.87 -19.82 -2.84
N LEU A 371 1.15 -18.75 -2.50
CA LEU A 371 -0.30 -18.64 -2.70
C LEU A 371 -0.61 -17.80 -3.94
N ARG A 372 -1.60 -18.25 -4.70
CA ARG A 372 -2.06 -17.59 -5.92
C ARG A 372 -3.11 -16.54 -5.61
N CYS A 373 -3.03 -15.38 -6.25
CA CYS A 373 -4.05 -14.34 -6.13
C CYS A 373 -5.38 -14.83 -6.75
N GLY A 374 -6.40 -15.06 -5.92
CA GLY A 374 -7.71 -15.54 -6.37
C GLY A 374 -8.38 -14.59 -7.38
N PRO A 375 -8.52 -13.29 -7.09
CA PRO A 375 -9.07 -12.33 -8.04
C PRO A 375 -8.31 -12.28 -9.37
N HIS A 376 -6.98 -12.38 -9.36
CA HIS A 376 -6.19 -12.45 -10.61
C HIS A 376 -6.51 -13.72 -11.40
N THR A 377 -6.64 -14.87 -10.73
CA THR A 377 -7.04 -16.11 -11.40
C THR A 377 -8.42 -15.99 -12.05
N LEU A 378 -9.39 -15.43 -11.33
CA LEU A 378 -10.73 -15.17 -11.88
C LEU A 378 -10.70 -14.14 -13.03
N ASN A 379 -9.77 -13.16 -12.98
CA ASN A 379 -9.55 -12.25 -14.10
C ASN A 379 -9.10 -12.98 -15.37
N LEU A 380 -8.16 -13.91 -15.26
CA LEU A 380 -7.71 -14.71 -16.40
C LEU A 380 -8.85 -15.57 -16.96
N VAL A 381 -9.68 -16.16 -16.09
CA VAL A 381 -10.85 -16.95 -16.49
C VAL A 381 -11.89 -16.06 -17.22
N GLY A 382 -12.20 -14.88 -16.69
CA GLY A 382 -13.12 -13.93 -17.31
C GLY A 382 -12.63 -13.46 -18.68
N GLN A 383 -11.34 -13.21 -18.82
CA GLN A 383 -10.72 -12.86 -20.11
C GLN A 383 -10.84 -14.00 -21.12
N MET A 384 -10.65 -15.26 -20.69
CA MET A 384 -10.86 -16.42 -21.55
C MET A 384 -12.30 -16.51 -22.07
N ILE A 385 -13.29 -16.24 -21.20
CA ILE A 385 -14.70 -16.20 -21.63
C ILE A 385 -14.92 -15.11 -22.68
N ILE A 386 -14.39 -13.92 -22.43
CA ILE A 386 -14.60 -12.75 -23.30
C ILE A 386 -13.88 -12.93 -24.65
N PHE A 387 -12.62 -13.30 -24.63
CA PHE A 387 -11.76 -13.28 -25.82
C PHE A 387 -11.64 -14.65 -26.53
N GLY A 388 -11.93 -15.74 -25.83
CA GLY A 388 -11.92 -17.09 -26.43
C GLY A 388 -10.54 -17.70 -26.67
N PHE A 389 -9.46 -17.06 -26.23
CA PHE A 389 -8.09 -17.53 -26.45
C PHE A 389 -7.33 -17.70 -25.15
N ASP A 390 -6.51 -18.74 -25.09
CA ASP A 390 -5.44 -18.83 -24.11
C ASP A 390 -4.25 -18.01 -24.62
N LYS A 391 -3.95 -16.92 -24.00
CA LYS A 391 -2.75 -16.16 -24.30
C LYS A 391 -1.89 -16.06 -23.05
N ASP A 392 -0.76 -16.76 -23.13
CA ASP A 392 0.40 -16.51 -22.26
C ASP A 392 0.90 -15.05 -22.38
N ALA A 393 0.39 -14.30 -23.38
CA ALA A 393 0.68 -12.89 -23.60
C ALA A 393 0.19 -11.96 -22.47
N TYR A 394 -0.80 -12.38 -21.70
CA TYR A 394 -1.26 -11.62 -20.52
C TYR A 394 -0.46 -11.93 -19.25
N ASP A 395 0.37 -12.97 -19.29
CA ASP A 395 1.25 -13.32 -18.18
C ASP A 395 2.58 -12.54 -18.20
N ASN A 396 2.84 -11.74 -19.25
CA ASN A 396 4.05 -10.94 -19.41
C ASN A 396 3.74 -9.44 -19.47
N ASP A 397 3.89 -8.74 -18.36
CA ASP A 397 3.65 -7.29 -18.18
C ASP A 397 4.43 -6.36 -19.14
N GLN A 398 5.43 -6.85 -19.86
CA GLN A 398 6.34 -6.01 -20.64
C GLN A 398 5.85 -5.63 -22.05
N ASP A 399 4.86 -6.33 -22.61
CA ASP A 399 4.33 -6.07 -23.97
C ASP A 399 2.84 -5.70 -24.03
N GLU A 400 2.21 -5.42 -22.88
CA GLU A 400 0.77 -5.18 -22.73
C GLU A 400 0.19 -4.17 -23.76
N HIS A 401 0.85 -3.04 -23.96
CA HIS A 401 0.31 -1.97 -24.81
C HIS A 401 0.35 -2.22 -26.30
N LYS A 402 1.30 -3.00 -26.80
CA LYS A 402 1.39 -3.34 -28.24
C LYS A 402 0.47 -4.50 -28.61
N THR A 403 0.38 -5.47 -27.74
CA THR A 403 -0.47 -6.65 -27.90
C THR A 403 -1.94 -6.27 -27.76
N GLU A 404 -2.27 -5.34 -26.84
CA GLU A 404 -3.60 -4.79 -26.62
C GLU A 404 -4.22 -4.18 -27.89
N ALA A 405 -3.48 -3.31 -28.58
CA ALA A 405 -3.99 -2.64 -29.77
C ALA A 405 -4.25 -3.62 -30.96
N ALA A 406 -3.36 -4.58 -31.17
CA ALA A 406 -3.51 -5.59 -32.22
C ALA A 406 -4.71 -6.53 -31.94
N TYR A 407 -4.87 -6.90 -30.67
CA TYR A 407 -5.92 -7.80 -30.20
C TYR A 407 -7.31 -7.18 -30.30
N LEU A 408 -7.46 -5.95 -29.84
CA LEU A 408 -8.70 -5.19 -29.98
C LEU A 408 -9.06 -4.99 -31.45
N GLN A 409 -8.09 -4.88 -32.35
CA GLN A 409 -8.35 -4.71 -33.79
C GLN A 409 -8.95 -5.97 -34.43
N GLU A 410 -8.46 -7.15 -34.05
CA GLU A 410 -9.01 -8.42 -34.53
C GLU A 410 -10.41 -8.69 -33.98
N TRP A 411 -10.59 -8.42 -32.68
CA TRP A 411 -11.86 -8.61 -31.97
C TRP A 411 -12.96 -7.63 -32.45
N ARG A 412 -12.59 -6.41 -32.80
CA ARG A 412 -13.45 -5.38 -33.40
C ARG A 412 -14.03 -5.79 -34.74
N GLN A 413 -13.36 -6.69 -35.45
CA GLN A 413 -13.78 -7.11 -36.81
C GLN A 413 -14.73 -8.31 -36.78
N GLN A 414 -14.85 -9.05 -35.70
CA GLN A 414 -15.39 -10.41 -35.75
C GLN A 414 -16.62 -10.71 -34.88
N GLY A 415 -17.16 -9.78 -34.11
CA GLY A 415 -18.30 -10.11 -33.27
C GLY A 415 -19.04 -8.95 -32.62
N PRO A 416 -20.24 -9.23 -32.06
CA PRO A 416 -21.13 -8.20 -31.46
C PRO A 416 -20.46 -7.40 -30.35
N LEU A 417 -19.60 -8.03 -29.55
CA LEU A 417 -18.90 -7.37 -28.47
C LEU A 417 -17.89 -6.33 -28.98
N GLY A 418 -17.15 -6.66 -30.04
CA GLY A 418 -16.20 -5.75 -30.67
C GLY A 418 -16.91 -4.54 -31.28
N VAL A 419 -18.02 -4.78 -31.98
CA VAL A 419 -18.86 -3.71 -32.56
C VAL A 419 -19.40 -2.80 -31.45
N LEU A 420 -19.94 -3.37 -30.36
CA LEU A 420 -20.42 -2.59 -29.22
C LEU A 420 -19.33 -1.72 -28.63
N ILE A 421 -18.14 -2.27 -28.41
CA ILE A 421 -17.01 -1.53 -27.84
C ILE A 421 -16.52 -0.42 -28.77
N ASP A 422 -16.51 -0.66 -30.07
CA ASP A 422 -16.17 0.37 -31.08
C ASP A 422 -17.18 1.52 -31.07
N ILE A 423 -18.46 1.22 -30.95
CA ILE A 423 -19.50 2.25 -30.77
C ILE A 423 -19.26 3.04 -29.48
N ILE A 424 -19.02 2.38 -28.34
CA ILE A 424 -18.76 3.03 -27.07
C ILE A 424 -17.50 3.90 -27.13
N ASN A 425 -16.41 3.41 -27.72
CA ASN A 425 -15.19 4.18 -27.90
C ASN A 425 -15.39 5.42 -28.78
N TYR A 426 -16.26 5.31 -29.79
CA TYR A 426 -16.58 6.44 -30.67
C TYR A 426 -17.41 7.51 -29.95
N ILE A 427 -18.34 7.13 -29.09
CA ILE A 427 -19.13 8.04 -28.25
C ILE A 427 -18.26 8.88 -27.31
N GLN A 428 -17.06 8.44 -26.91
CA GLN A 428 -16.18 9.14 -25.96
C GLN A 428 -15.65 10.49 -26.44
N THR A 429 -15.81 10.87 -27.72
CA THR A 429 -15.44 12.20 -28.16
C THR A 429 -16.53 13.21 -27.78
N PRO A 430 -16.19 14.48 -27.41
CA PRO A 430 -17.19 15.44 -26.88
C PRO A 430 -18.43 15.61 -27.79
N GLN A 431 -18.21 15.73 -29.10
CA GLN A 431 -19.31 15.91 -30.04
C GLN A 431 -20.20 14.68 -30.14
N GLN A 432 -19.63 13.48 -30.09
CA GLN A 432 -20.40 12.24 -30.17
C GLN A 432 -21.12 11.95 -28.87
N HIS A 433 -20.54 12.36 -27.76
CA HIS A 433 -21.15 12.28 -26.43
C HIS A 433 -22.47 13.09 -26.37
N ASP A 434 -22.46 14.34 -26.86
CA ASP A 434 -23.68 15.16 -26.92
C ASP A 434 -24.74 14.55 -27.82
N LEU A 435 -24.35 14.03 -29.00
CA LEU A 435 -25.26 13.34 -29.91
C LEU A 435 -25.88 12.09 -29.27
N PHE A 436 -25.10 11.33 -28.52
CA PHE A 436 -25.60 10.15 -27.81
C PHE A 436 -26.57 10.53 -26.67
N ALA A 437 -26.29 11.60 -25.94
CA ALA A 437 -27.20 12.13 -24.94
C ALA A 437 -28.54 12.56 -25.56
N ASP A 438 -28.51 13.15 -26.76
CA ASP A 438 -29.71 13.50 -27.52
C ASP A 438 -30.49 12.26 -27.96
N CYS A 439 -29.82 11.19 -28.39
CA CYS A 439 -30.47 9.90 -28.67
C CYS A 439 -31.18 9.36 -27.42
N GLN A 440 -30.52 9.39 -26.27
CA GLN A 440 -31.16 8.95 -25.01
C GLN A 440 -32.39 9.80 -24.67
N ARG A 441 -32.34 11.13 -24.82
CA ARG A 441 -33.49 12.01 -24.61
C ARG A 441 -34.66 11.64 -25.51
N ARG A 442 -34.39 11.36 -26.81
CA ARG A 442 -35.44 10.95 -27.76
C ARG A 442 -36.05 9.59 -27.42
N VAL A 443 -35.23 8.63 -27.05
CA VAL A 443 -35.70 7.33 -26.61
C VAL A 443 -36.55 7.45 -25.34
N ASN A 444 -36.08 8.20 -24.35
CA ASN A 444 -36.77 8.43 -23.08
C ASN A 444 -38.12 9.16 -23.30
N ALA A 445 -38.21 10.06 -24.25
CA ALA A 445 -39.44 10.76 -24.59
C ALA A 445 -40.53 9.83 -25.17
N LYS A 446 -40.15 8.67 -25.76
CA LYS A 446 -41.08 7.64 -26.24
C LYS A 446 -41.64 6.76 -25.12
N ALA A 447 -41.06 6.78 -23.91
CA ALA A 447 -41.49 6.01 -22.75
C ALA A 447 -41.63 6.93 -21.50
N PRO A 448 -42.62 7.84 -21.46
CA PRO A 448 -42.68 8.91 -20.45
C PRO A 448 -42.96 8.43 -19.02
N ASP A 449 -43.50 7.20 -18.84
CA ASP A 449 -43.85 6.65 -17.52
C ASP A 449 -42.64 6.19 -16.69
N GLN A 450 -41.43 6.16 -17.27
CA GLN A 450 -40.22 5.82 -16.57
C GLN A 450 -39.33 7.05 -16.48
N LYS A 451 -39.02 7.49 -15.24
CA LYS A 451 -38.05 8.53 -14.96
C LYS A 451 -36.66 8.01 -15.34
N GLN A 452 -36.27 8.22 -16.58
CA GLN A 452 -34.99 7.73 -17.11
C GLN A 452 -33.95 8.84 -17.07
N GLU A 453 -32.89 8.59 -16.31
CA GLU A 453 -31.72 9.49 -16.27
C GLU A 453 -30.88 9.30 -17.54
N ILE A 454 -30.22 10.36 -17.97
CA ILE A 454 -29.17 10.27 -19.01
C ILE A 454 -27.95 9.62 -18.36
N LEU A 455 -27.56 8.47 -18.88
CA LEU A 455 -26.48 7.66 -18.33
C LEU A 455 -25.25 7.69 -19.24
N GLU A 456 -24.08 7.78 -18.61
CA GLU A 456 -22.80 7.70 -19.30
C GLU A 456 -22.52 6.25 -19.74
N PRO A 457 -22.07 6.02 -20.99
CA PRO A 457 -21.51 4.74 -21.40
C PRO A 457 -20.27 4.39 -20.61
N VAL A 458 -20.15 3.16 -20.15
CA VAL A 458 -18.95 2.67 -19.46
C VAL A 458 -17.95 2.14 -20.47
N LYS A 459 -16.74 2.71 -20.49
CA LYS A 459 -15.65 2.20 -21.32
C LYS A 459 -14.94 1.06 -20.61
N PRO A 460 -14.69 -0.10 -21.27
CA PRO A 460 -13.96 -1.19 -20.66
C PRO A 460 -12.47 -0.87 -20.52
N VAL A 461 -11.87 -1.41 -19.46
CA VAL A 461 -10.41 -1.46 -19.25
C VAL A 461 -9.96 -2.85 -19.68
N VAL A 462 -9.14 -2.95 -20.72
CA VAL A 462 -8.83 -4.22 -21.39
C VAL A 462 -8.20 -5.26 -20.47
N THR A 463 -7.39 -4.83 -19.52
CA THR A 463 -6.72 -5.72 -18.56
C THR A 463 -7.64 -6.22 -17.42
N ARG A 464 -8.89 -5.73 -17.34
CA ARG A 464 -9.83 -6.06 -16.26
C ARG A 464 -11.17 -6.51 -16.81
N TRP A 465 -11.44 -7.80 -16.78
CA TRP A 465 -12.69 -8.38 -17.29
C TRP A 465 -13.95 -7.81 -16.62
N ASN A 466 -13.91 -7.45 -15.33
CA ASN A 466 -15.02 -6.83 -14.62
C ASN A 466 -15.55 -5.57 -15.32
N SER A 467 -14.64 -4.80 -15.92
CA SER A 467 -15.01 -3.57 -16.64
C SER A 467 -15.81 -3.87 -17.91
N PHE A 468 -15.54 -5.00 -18.58
CA PHE A 468 -16.35 -5.44 -19.71
C PHE A 468 -17.75 -5.83 -19.29
N HIS A 469 -17.88 -6.59 -18.22
CA HIS A 469 -19.20 -6.90 -17.66
C HIS A 469 -19.99 -5.62 -17.35
N ASP A 470 -19.37 -4.64 -16.67
CA ASP A 470 -20.01 -3.36 -16.37
C ASP A 470 -20.39 -2.59 -17.63
N THR A 471 -19.54 -2.65 -18.66
CA THR A 471 -19.82 -2.10 -19.99
C THR A 471 -21.06 -2.75 -20.62
N PHE A 472 -21.12 -4.09 -20.62
CA PHE A 472 -22.25 -4.83 -21.20
C PHE A 472 -23.56 -4.57 -20.47
N VAL A 473 -23.56 -4.59 -19.14
CA VAL A 473 -24.73 -4.27 -18.32
C VAL A 473 -25.21 -2.84 -18.58
N ARG A 474 -24.29 -1.88 -18.67
CA ARG A 474 -24.62 -0.48 -18.98
C ARG A 474 -25.17 -0.34 -20.39
N ALA A 475 -24.54 -0.99 -21.37
CA ALA A 475 -24.98 -0.97 -22.75
C ALA A 475 -26.36 -1.62 -22.93
N ALA A 476 -26.64 -2.74 -22.26
CA ALA A 476 -27.94 -3.38 -22.28
C ALA A 476 -29.07 -2.47 -21.74
N LYS A 477 -28.78 -1.66 -20.71
CA LYS A 477 -29.70 -0.62 -20.23
C LYS A 477 -29.96 0.47 -21.26
N LEU A 478 -28.96 0.75 -22.08
CA LEU A 478 -28.97 1.82 -23.09
C LEU A 478 -29.22 1.31 -24.51
N HIS A 479 -29.60 0.02 -24.69
CA HIS A 479 -29.63 -0.64 -25.99
C HIS A 479 -30.41 0.18 -27.05
N ASN A 480 -31.61 0.66 -26.76
CA ASN A 480 -32.42 1.47 -27.67
C ASN A 480 -31.70 2.76 -28.12
N ALA A 481 -30.97 3.41 -27.20
CA ALA A 481 -30.22 4.63 -27.50
C ALA A 481 -28.96 4.32 -28.31
N VAL A 482 -28.30 3.20 -28.03
CA VAL A 482 -27.13 2.71 -28.79
C VAL A 482 -27.56 2.38 -30.25
N ASP A 483 -28.68 1.70 -30.40
CA ASP A 483 -29.21 1.34 -31.73
C ASP A 483 -29.62 2.58 -32.52
N GLU A 484 -30.36 3.52 -31.92
CA GLU A 484 -30.75 4.78 -32.57
C GLU A 484 -29.53 5.60 -32.98
N TYR A 485 -28.52 5.65 -32.11
CA TYR A 485 -27.26 6.33 -32.38
C TYR A 485 -26.48 5.67 -33.54
N ALA A 486 -26.30 4.34 -33.50
CA ALA A 486 -25.61 3.59 -34.52
C ALA A 486 -26.34 3.72 -35.89
N GLN A 487 -27.66 3.56 -35.91
CA GLN A 487 -28.46 3.68 -37.13
C GLN A 487 -28.32 5.06 -37.78
N SER A 488 -28.35 6.14 -37.00
CA SER A 488 -28.16 7.50 -37.49
C SER A 488 -26.82 7.73 -38.19
N HIS A 489 -25.76 7.10 -37.68
CA HIS A 489 -24.41 7.15 -38.29
C HIS A 489 -24.30 6.26 -39.54
N ILE A 490 -24.91 5.08 -39.54
CA ILE A 490 -24.98 4.18 -40.70
C ILE A 490 -25.67 4.86 -41.88
N GLU A 491 -26.85 5.44 -41.66
CA GLU A 491 -27.61 6.14 -42.70
C GLU A 491 -26.84 7.32 -43.29
N ARG A 492 -26.18 8.15 -42.42
CA ARG A 492 -25.32 9.23 -42.93
C ARG A 492 -24.15 8.73 -43.73
N THR A 493 -23.51 7.64 -43.30
CA THR A 493 -22.37 7.04 -44.01
C THR A 493 -22.80 6.46 -45.35
N MET A 494 -23.93 5.74 -45.39
CA MET A 494 -24.47 5.21 -46.63
C MET A 494 -24.81 6.33 -47.64
N GLY A 495 -25.43 7.39 -47.19
CA GLY A 495 -25.69 8.57 -48.02
C GLY A 495 -24.42 9.24 -48.56
N ALA A 496 -23.42 9.42 -47.67
CA ALA A 496 -22.12 9.98 -48.07
C ALA A 496 -21.36 9.08 -49.05
N ASP A 497 -21.39 7.77 -48.82
CA ASP A 497 -20.77 6.78 -49.72
C ASP A 497 -21.46 6.71 -51.09
N ALA A 498 -22.80 6.77 -51.15
CA ALA A 498 -23.55 6.84 -52.39
C ALA A 498 -23.20 8.12 -53.18
N TYR A 499 -23.13 9.27 -52.50
CA TYR A 499 -22.72 10.52 -53.13
C TYR A 499 -21.26 10.48 -53.62
N ALA A 500 -20.33 9.94 -52.82
CA ALA A 500 -18.92 9.81 -53.21
C ALA A 500 -18.75 8.91 -54.43
N ARG A 501 -19.48 7.78 -54.50
CA ARG A 501 -19.48 6.85 -55.66
C ARG A 501 -20.04 7.52 -56.92
N SER A 502 -21.11 8.29 -56.81
CA SER A 502 -21.70 9.02 -57.95
C SER A 502 -20.74 10.03 -58.55
N ARG A 503 -19.77 10.54 -57.80
CA ARG A 503 -18.74 11.49 -58.22
C ARG A 503 -17.35 10.89 -58.42
N ASN A 504 -17.22 9.57 -58.35
CA ASN A 504 -15.95 8.86 -58.43
C ASN A 504 -14.89 9.33 -57.41
N ASN A 505 -15.34 9.79 -56.23
CA ASN A 505 -14.49 10.21 -55.14
C ASN A 505 -14.13 9.07 -54.20
N LYS A 506 -13.01 9.21 -53.47
CA LYS A 506 -12.64 8.24 -52.42
C LYS A 506 -13.66 8.25 -51.28
N LEU A 507 -13.99 7.06 -50.79
CA LEU A 507 -14.84 6.92 -49.59
C LEU A 507 -14.15 7.47 -48.35
N THR A 508 -14.93 8.12 -47.52
CA THR A 508 -14.43 8.66 -46.20
C THR A 508 -14.02 7.51 -45.30
N LYS A 509 -12.89 7.66 -44.59
CA LYS A 509 -12.45 6.68 -43.57
C LYS A 509 -13.36 6.80 -42.35
N VAL A 510 -14.14 5.78 -42.08
CA VAL A 510 -15.04 5.66 -40.91
C VAL A 510 -14.84 4.32 -40.22
N PRO A 511 -15.25 4.16 -38.95
CA PRO A 511 -15.29 2.86 -38.29
C PRO A 511 -16.08 1.80 -39.07
N ALA A 512 -15.66 0.54 -38.98
CA ALA A 512 -16.26 -0.55 -39.78
C ALA A 512 -17.76 -0.72 -39.50
N TRP A 513 -18.20 -0.56 -38.26
CA TRP A 513 -19.60 -0.72 -37.89
C TRP A 513 -20.54 0.29 -38.57
N MET A 514 -20.06 1.44 -39.04
CA MET A 514 -20.87 2.41 -39.79
C MET A 514 -21.21 1.95 -41.22
N ARG A 515 -20.56 0.88 -41.70
CA ARG A 515 -20.83 0.24 -43.02
C ARG A 515 -21.40 -1.16 -42.88
N SER A 516 -21.79 -1.53 -41.64
CA SER A 516 -22.51 -2.79 -41.34
C SER A 516 -23.95 -2.48 -40.93
N ASN A 517 -24.63 -3.48 -40.45
CA ASN A 517 -26.03 -3.33 -39.96
C ASN A 517 -26.10 -2.83 -38.49
N GLY A 518 -24.98 -2.39 -37.90
CA GLY A 518 -24.93 -2.07 -36.48
C GLY A 518 -25.06 -3.32 -35.61
N LEU A 519 -25.76 -3.21 -34.48
CA LEU A 519 -26.08 -4.32 -33.61
C LEU A 519 -27.50 -4.82 -33.91
N THR A 520 -27.63 -6.12 -34.11
CA THR A 520 -28.91 -6.80 -34.36
C THR A 520 -29.53 -7.31 -33.05
N ALA A 521 -30.79 -7.76 -33.09
CA ALA A 521 -31.42 -8.41 -31.93
C ALA A 521 -30.66 -9.68 -31.50
N ASP A 522 -30.09 -10.44 -32.43
CA ASP A 522 -29.27 -11.61 -32.14
C ASP A 522 -27.96 -11.21 -31.47
N ASP A 523 -27.33 -10.08 -31.85
CA ASP A 523 -26.14 -9.55 -31.23
C ASP A 523 -26.42 -9.15 -29.76
N TRP A 524 -27.56 -8.51 -29.51
CA TRP A 524 -27.98 -8.18 -28.16
C TRP A 524 -28.30 -9.41 -27.32
N ALA A 525 -28.84 -10.47 -27.90
CA ALA A 525 -29.04 -11.75 -27.23
C ALA A 525 -27.70 -12.35 -26.80
N VAL A 526 -26.68 -12.32 -27.68
CA VAL A 526 -25.31 -12.75 -27.35
C VAL A 526 -24.70 -11.89 -26.22
N ILE A 527 -24.81 -10.57 -26.27
CA ILE A 527 -24.33 -9.68 -25.23
C ILE A 527 -24.99 -10.02 -23.88
N THR A 528 -26.30 -10.28 -23.87
CA THR A 528 -27.04 -10.68 -22.66
C THR A 528 -26.56 -12.02 -22.10
N GLN A 529 -26.24 -12.99 -22.96
CA GLN A 529 -25.63 -14.25 -22.55
C GLN A 529 -24.28 -14.05 -21.87
N TYR A 530 -23.43 -13.16 -22.40
CA TYR A 530 -22.14 -12.81 -21.75
C TYR A 530 -22.37 -12.17 -20.37
N ILE A 531 -23.36 -11.31 -20.21
CA ILE A 531 -23.71 -10.75 -18.89
C ILE A 531 -24.04 -11.88 -17.90
N SER A 532 -24.90 -12.81 -18.30
CA SER A 532 -25.34 -13.92 -17.44
C SER A 532 -24.21 -14.86 -17.06
N VAL A 533 -23.30 -15.15 -17.99
CA VAL A 533 -22.16 -16.04 -17.75
C VAL A 533 -21.10 -15.37 -16.88
N LEU A 534 -20.89 -14.06 -17.00
CA LEU A 534 -19.90 -13.33 -16.25
C LEU A 534 -20.36 -12.90 -14.85
N GLU A 535 -21.67 -12.84 -14.57
CA GLU A 535 -22.19 -12.38 -13.26
C GLU A 535 -21.68 -13.24 -12.08
N PRO A 536 -21.72 -14.59 -12.12
CA PRO A 536 -21.16 -15.42 -11.05
C PRO A 536 -19.67 -15.18 -10.81
N LEU A 537 -18.90 -14.95 -11.87
CA LEU A 537 -17.48 -14.60 -11.73
C LEU A 537 -17.29 -13.24 -11.04
N LYS A 538 -18.18 -12.28 -11.32
CA LYS A 538 -18.12 -10.96 -10.69
C LYS A 538 -18.38 -11.03 -9.19
N GLU A 539 -19.40 -11.80 -8.80
CA GLU A 539 -19.66 -12.05 -7.39
C GLU A 539 -18.49 -12.78 -6.71
N ALA A 540 -17.95 -13.81 -7.37
CA ALA A 540 -16.76 -14.54 -6.92
C ALA A 540 -15.54 -13.61 -6.73
N THR A 541 -15.29 -12.74 -7.72
CA THR A 541 -14.17 -11.78 -7.64
C THR A 541 -14.34 -10.81 -6.48
N LYS A 542 -15.52 -10.18 -6.33
CA LYS A 542 -15.81 -9.28 -5.20
C LYS A 542 -15.66 -9.97 -3.84
N ARG A 543 -15.99 -11.26 -3.79
CA ARG A 543 -15.89 -12.04 -2.57
C ARG A 543 -14.44 -12.33 -2.16
N LEU A 544 -13.54 -12.47 -3.14
CA LEU A 544 -12.11 -12.72 -2.91
C LEU A 544 -11.25 -11.45 -2.91
N GLU A 545 -11.80 -10.28 -3.27
CA GLU A 545 -11.09 -9.02 -3.26
C GLU A 545 -10.80 -8.52 -1.83
N ALA A 546 -9.68 -7.86 -1.65
CA ALA A 546 -9.23 -7.25 -0.41
C ALA A 546 -9.24 -8.25 0.76
N ARG A 547 -10.08 -7.98 1.76
CA ARG A 547 -10.21 -8.81 2.98
C ARG A 547 -11.41 -9.76 2.95
N GLY A 548 -11.98 -10.05 1.78
CA GLY A 548 -13.13 -10.91 1.61
C GLY A 548 -14.47 -10.18 1.79
N LYS A 549 -15.58 -10.94 1.81
CA LYS A 549 -16.96 -10.42 1.81
C LYS A 549 -17.24 -9.36 2.90
N ALA A 550 -16.67 -9.53 4.08
CA ALA A 550 -16.81 -8.59 5.18
C ALA A 550 -15.77 -7.46 5.17
N GLY A 551 -14.77 -7.48 4.25
CA GLY A 551 -13.70 -6.49 4.16
C GLY A 551 -12.78 -6.42 5.38
N ARG A 552 -12.74 -7.47 6.24
CA ARG A 552 -12.08 -7.40 7.56
C ARG A 552 -10.99 -8.43 7.80
N PHE A 553 -11.13 -9.70 7.32
CA PHE A 553 -10.35 -10.83 7.84
C PHE A 553 -9.64 -11.68 6.78
N GLY A 554 -9.54 -11.21 5.56
CA GLY A 554 -8.96 -11.96 4.44
C GLY A 554 -9.95 -12.91 3.79
N ALA A 555 -9.53 -13.60 2.72
CA ALA A 555 -10.40 -14.44 1.88
C ALA A 555 -9.86 -15.84 1.59
N ILE A 556 -8.71 -16.23 2.12
CA ILE A 556 -8.09 -17.52 1.80
C ILE A 556 -9.01 -18.72 2.11
N TYR A 557 -9.80 -18.63 3.17
CA TYR A 557 -10.77 -19.67 3.57
C TYR A 557 -11.94 -19.82 2.60
N GLU A 558 -12.17 -18.82 1.75
CA GLU A 558 -13.23 -18.84 0.72
C GLU A 558 -12.72 -19.27 -0.65
N VAL A 559 -11.41 -19.39 -0.86
CA VAL A 559 -10.86 -19.70 -2.19
C VAL A 559 -11.40 -21.02 -2.72
N ILE A 560 -11.33 -22.13 -1.95
CA ILE A 560 -11.88 -23.43 -2.36
C ILE A 560 -13.41 -23.32 -2.61
N PRO A 561 -14.23 -22.85 -1.65
CA PRO A 561 -15.67 -22.69 -1.87
C PRO A 561 -16.05 -21.87 -3.09
N VAL A 562 -15.35 -20.77 -3.33
CA VAL A 562 -15.65 -19.87 -4.47
C VAL A 562 -15.27 -20.53 -5.80
N PHE A 563 -14.11 -21.16 -5.88
CA PHE A 563 -13.68 -21.85 -7.10
C PHE A 563 -14.62 -23.01 -7.45
N GLU A 564 -15.05 -23.80 -6.46
CA GLU A 564 -16.02 -24.88 -6.67
C GLU A 564 -17.39 -24.36 -7.09
N ALA A 565 -17.86 -23.25 -6.48
CA ALA A 565 -19.12 -22.64 -6.88
C ALA A 565 -19.07 -22.15 -8.34
N VAL A 566 -17.97 -21.53 -8.77
CA VAL A 566 -17.80 -21.10 -10.16
C VAL A 566 -17.73 -22.30 -11.11
N LEU A 567 -17.03 -23.36 -10.72
CA LEU A 567 -16.96 -24.60 -11.51
C LEU A 567 -18.32 -25.30 -11.63
N ALA A 568 -19.21 -25.18 -10.65
CA ALA A 568 -20.53 -25.80 -10.66
C ALA A 568 -21.58 -25.04 -11.50
N VAL A 569 -21.39 -23.74 -11.73
CA VAL A 569 -22.35 -22.86 -12.44
C VAL A 569 -22.15 -22.86 -13.97
N ALA A 570 -21.15 -23.57 -14.51
CA ALA A 570 -20.88 -23.57 -15.95
C ALA A 570 -22.13 -24.02 -16.75
N PRO A 571 -22.75 -23.14 -17.57
CA PRO A 571 -23.93 -23.47 -18.35
C PRO A 571 -23.56 -24.47 -19.44
N GLU A 572 -24.32 -25.54 -19.57
CA GLU A 572 -24.08 -26.58 -20.58
C GLU A 572 -24.37 -26.11 -22.01
N ASP A 573 -25.18 -25.09 -22.22
CA ASP A 573 -25.81 -24.78 -23.52
C ASP A 573 -25.34 -23.50 -24.23
N HIS A 574 -24.42 -22.68 -23.67
CA HIS A 574 -24.05 -21.37 -24.24
C HIS A 574 -22.55 -21.18 -24.38
N LEU A 575 -22.11 -20.58 -25.54
CA LEU A 575 -20.72 -20.25 -25.84
C LEU A 575 -19.72 -21.40 -25.62
N PRO A 576 -19.93 -22.59 -26.24
CA PRO A 576 -19.31 -23.82 -25.73
C PRO A 576 -17.79 -23.85 -25.80
N ILE A 577 -17.19 -23.14 -26.78
CA ILE A 577 -15.71 -23.15 -26.96
C ILE A 577 -15.03 -22.30 -25.90
N ASN A 578 -15.48 -21.06 -25.70
CA ASN A 578 -14.89 -20.11 -24.77
C ASN A 578 -15.07 -20.58 -23.32
N LEU A 579 -16.24 -21.12 -23.00
CA LEU A 579 -16.52 -21.67 -21.67
C LEU A 579 -15.67 -22.89 -21.37
N ARG A 580 -15.48 -23.82 -22.32
CA ARG A 580 -14.59 -24.98 -22.13
C ARG A 580 -13.15 -24.55 -21.88
N ALA A 581 -12.65 -23.57 -22.63
CA ALA A 581 -11.31 -23.03 -22.45
C ALA A 581 -11.16 -22.35 -21.07
N ALA A 582 -12.12 -21.52 -20.70
CA ALA A 582 -12.15 -20.85 -19.39
C ALA A 582 -12.26 -21.86 -18.25
N TRP A 583 -13.06 -22.90 -18.39
CA TRP A 583 -13.21 -23.97 -17.44
C TRP A 583 -11.93 -24.80 -17.27
N ALA A 584 -11.28 -25.14 -18.38
CA ALA A 584 -9.97 -25.81 -18.35
C ALA A 584 -8.93 -24.96 -17.64
N LYS A 585 -8.91 -23.63 -17.88
CA LYS A 585 -8.03 -22.70 -17.20
C LYS A 585 -8.32 -22.63 -15.71
N LEU A 586 -9.59 -22.48 -15.31
CA LEU A 586 -9.99 -22.48 -13.91
C LEU A 586 -9.60 -23.78 -13.19
N ASN A 587 -9.86 -24.92 -13.82
CA ASN A 587 -9.51 -26.22 -13.27
C ASN A 587 -7.98 -26.39 -13.14
N ALA A 588 -7.19 -25.90 -14.07
CA ALA A 588 -5.73 -25.89 -13.99
C ALA A 588 -5.21 -25.06 -12.79
N TYR A 589 -5.90 -23.98 -12.45
CA TYR A 589 -5.56 -23.23 -11.22
C TYR A 589 -6.13 -23.88 -9.96
N TYR A 590 -7.28 -24.52 -10.05
CA TYR A 590 -7.85 -25.26 -8.94
C TYR A 590 -6.91 -26.40 -8.47
N THR A 591 -6.32 -27.13 -9.42
CA THR A 591 -5.33 -28.17 -9.10
C THR A 591 -4.06 -27.62 -8.43
N LYS A 592 -3.69 -26.36 -8.71
CA LYS A 592 -2.56 -25.70 -8.03
C LYS A 592 -2.84 -25.35 -6.57
N LEU A 593 -4.09 -25.37 -6.11
CA LEU A 593 -4.40 -25.16 -4.69
C LEU A 593 -3.84 -26.32 -3.83
N ASP A 594 -3.70 -27.51 -4.40
CA ASP A 594 -3.14 -28.67 -3.72
C ASP A 594 -1.61 -28.55 -3.50
N GLU A 595 -0.92 -27.62 -4.18
CA GLU A 595 0.50 -27.35 -3.96
C GLU A 595 0.77 -26.79 -2.55
N SER A 596 -0.23 -26.15 -1.92
CA SER A 596 -0.12 -25.59 -0.58
C SER A 596 -1.22 -26.07 0.35
N PRO A 597 -0.87 -26.68 1.49
CA PRO A 597 -1.86 -27.11 2.47
C PRO A 597 -2.63 -25.95 3.11
N ALA A 598 -2.20 -24.71 2.89
CA ALA A 598 -2.80 -23.51 3.49
C ALA A 598 -4.25 -23.27 3.05
N TYR A 599 -4.61 -23.58 1.81
CA TYR A 599 -5.98 -23.36 1.32
C TYR A 599 -6.98 -24.27 2.05
N PHE A 600 -6.70 -25.58 2.07
CA PHE A 600 -7.54 -26.54 2.80
C PHE A 600 -7.54 -26.23 4.30
N ALA A 601 -6.38 -25.97 4.89
CA ALA A 601 -6.27 -25.61 6.30
C ALA A 601 -7.09 -24.37 6.64
N ALA A 602 -7.00 -23.30 5.84
CA ALA A 602 -7.76 -22.08 6.08
C ALA A 602 -9.28 -22.31 6.02
N THR A 603 -9.75 -23.09 5.06
CA THR A 603 -11.17 -23.46 4.96
C THR A 603 -11.62 -24.27 6.16
N CYS A 604 -10.87 -25.32 6.53
CA CYS A 604 -11.22 -26.20 7.66
C CYS A 604 -11.08 -25.51 9.03
N LEU A 605 -10.13 -24.58 9.19
CA LEU A 605 -9.92 -23.86 10.46
C LEU A 605 -10.84 -22.65 10.61
N HIS A 606 -11.56 -22.24 9.56
CA HIS A 606 -12.55 -21.18 9.68
C HIS A 606 -13.82 -21.71 10.34
N PRO A 607 -14.29 -21.14 11.47
CA PRO A 607 -15.40 -21.72 12.24
C PRO A 607 -16.71 -21.92 11.46
N TYR A 608 -16.99 -21.08 10.46
CA TYR A 608 -18.17 -21.21 9.59
C TYR A 608 -17.97 -22.31 8.53
N TYR A 609 -16.79 -22.37 7.89
CA TYR A 609 -16.50 -23.31 6.80
C TYR A 609 -15.95 -24.68 7.27
N LYS A 610 -15.81 -24.89 8.55
CA LYS A 610 -15.21 -26.06 9.20
C LYS A 610 -15.51 -27.40 8.52
N ASN A 611 -16.76 -27.61 8.14
CA ASN A 611 -17.23 -28.88 7.55
C ASN A 611 -17.43 -28.79 6.03
N TYR A 612 -17.03 -27.68 5.39
CA TYR A 612 -17.30 -27.45 3.97
C TYR A 612 -16.70 -28.55 3.09
N CYS A 613 -15.40 -28.78 3.21
CA CYS A 613 -14.69 -29.76 2.38
C CYS A 613 -15.18 -31.21 2.65
N GLU A 614 -15.49 -31.56 3.89
CA GLU A 614 -16.04 -32.88 4.23
C GLU A 614 -17.42 -33.10 3.58
N ASN A 615 -18.21 -32.07 3.48
CA ASN A 615 -19.54 -32.14 2.85
C ASN A 615 -19.45 -32.10 1.32
N SER A 616 -18.59 -31.24 0.76
CA SER A 616 -18.44 -31.06 -0.69
C SER A 616 -17.72 -32.24 -1.37
N TRP A 617 -16.79 -32.91 -0.65
CA TRP A 617 -15.96 -33.97 -1.20
C TRP A 617 -16.33 -35.37 -0.71
N ARG A 618 -17.61 -35.59 -0.33
CA ARG A 618 -18.07 -36.92 0.12
C ARG A 618 -17.77 -38.04 -0.88
N ASP A 619 -17.91 -37.72 -2.15
CA ASP A 619 -17.67 -38.65 -3.25
C ASP A 619 -16.19 -38.70 -3.72
N LYS A 620 -15.30 -37.96 -3.02
CA LYS A 620 -13.88 -37.86 -3.32
C LYS A 620 -13.00 -38.15 -2.09
N PRO A 621 -13.07 -39.36 -1.52
CA PRO A 621 -12.38 -39.69 -0.27
C PRO A 621 -10.87 -39.52 -0.35
N SER A 622 -10.26 -39.81 -1.52
CA SER A 622 -8.81 -39.62 -1.73
C SER A 622 -8.37 -38.15 -1.61
N TRP A 623 -9.23 -37.21 -1.99
CA TRP A 623 -8.95 -35.79 -1.83
C TRP A 623 -8.95 -35.40 -0.35
N LEU A 624 -9.95 -35.87 0.39
CA LEU A 624 -10.03 -35.64 1.84
C LEU A 624 -8.83 -36.24 2.57
N GLU A 625 -8.41 -37.45 2.22
CA GLU A 625 -7.26 -38.12 2.83
C GLU A 625 -5.96 -37.33 2.58
N ALA A 626 -5.68 -36.96 1.33
CA ALA A 626 -4.48 -36.22 0.96
C ALA A 626 -4.42 -34.85 1.64
N ASN A 627 -5.52 -34.08 1.58
CA ASN A 627 -5.57 -32.75 2.16
C ASN A 627 -5.55 -32.77 3.71
N ASN A 628 -6.18 -33.76 4.35
CA ASN A 628 -6.08 -33.97 5.79
C ASN A 628 -4.64 -34.37 6.22
N ALA A 629 -3.91 -35.13 5.41
CA ALA A 629 -2.49 -35.42 5.68
C ALA A 629 -1.66 -34.13 5.62
N GLY A 630 -1.88 -33.28 4.62
CA GLY A 630 -1.26 -31.93 4.51
C GLY A 630 -1.58 -31.03 5.70
N LEU A 631 -2.85 -30.98 6.12
CA LEU A 631 -3.27 -30.21 7.30
C LEU A 631 -2.58 -30.73 8.59
N LYS A 632 -2.48 -32.04 8.79
CA LYS A 632 -1.78 -32.62 9.96
C LYS A 632 -0.29 -32.27 9.96
N GLN A 633 0.37 -32.32 8.80
CA GLN A 633 1.77 -31.86 8.67
C GLN A 633 1.95 -30.40 9.01
N LEU A 634 1.07 -29.54 8.48
CA LEU A 634 1.07 -28.13 8.78
C LEU A 634 0.83 -27.88 10.27
N TRP A 635 -0.13 -28.57 10.87
CA TRP A 635 -0.41 -28.48 12.29
C TRP A 635 0.80 -28.91 13.14
N ALA A 636 1.45 -30.02 12.81
CA ALA A 636 2.65 -30.50 13.50
C ALA A 636 3.80 -29.47 13.47
N PHE A 637 3.91 -28.70 12.38
CA PHE A 637 4.90 -27.61 12.26
C PHE A 637 4.60 -26.43 13.20
N TYR A 638 3.32 -26.09 13.40
CA TYR A 638 2.92 -24.98 14.27
C TYR A 638 2.76 -25.40 15.74
N LYS A 639 2.56 -26.70 16.00
CA LYS A 639 2.36 -27.19 17.35
C LYS A 639 3.60 -26.93 18.20
N PRO A 640 3.47 -26.28 19.39
CA PRO A 640 4.60 -26.08 20.29
C PRO A 640 5.23 -27.42 20.66
N GLN A 641 6.53 -27.53 20.48
CA GLN A 641 7.25 -28.69 21.04
C GLN A 641 7.27 -28.55 22.55
N ILE A 642 6.29 -29.12 23.21
CA ILE A 642 6.29 -29.23 24.67
C ILE A 642 7.42 -30.18 25.01
N GLN A 643 8.57 -29.64 25.39
CA GLN A 643 9.57 -30.48 26.10
C GLN A 643 8.90 -31.02 27.36
N ARG A 644 8.58 -32.30 27.37
CA ARG A 644 8.18 -32.98 28.59
C ARG A 644 9.35 -32.84 29.55
N GLN A 645 9.30 -31.82 30.41
CA GLN A 645 10.15 -31.82 31.59
C GLN A 645 9.76 -33.07 32.39
N SER A 646 10.65 -34.05 32.40
CA SER A 646 10.53 -35.16 33.32
C SER A 646 10.39 -34.55 34.71
N ARG A 647 9.21 -34.73 35.33
CA ARG A 647 9.02 -34.30 36.72
C ARG A 647 10.11 -34.94 37.56
N PRO A 648 10.87 -34.20 38.34
CA PRO A 648 11.79 -34.79 39.27
C PRO A 648 11.00 -35.75 40.21
N PRO A 649 11.54 -36.89 40.58
CA PRO A 649 10.84 -37.81 41.46
C PRO A 649 10.44 -37.07 42.73
N VAL A 650 9.16 -37.14 43.09
CA VAL A 650 8.62 -36.53 44.29
C VAL A 650 9.35 -37.17 45.48
N ARG A 651 10.25 -36.46 46.12
CA ARG A 651 10.82 -36.86 47.40
C ARG A 651 9.69 -36.74 48.41
N LEU A 652 9.22 -37.86 48.90
CA LEU A 652 8.26 -37.93 50.00
C LEU A 652 8.87 -37.20 51.20
N SER A 653 8.29 -36.08 51.62
CA SER A 653 8.64 -35.44 52.85
C SER A 653 8.16 -36.27 54.05
N SER A 654 8.87 -36.22 55.19
CA SER A 654 8.68 -37.10 56.33
C SER A 654 7.39 -36.90 57.15
N GLY A 655 6.41 -36.11 56.63
CA GLY A 655 5.14 -35.85 57.30
C GLY A 655 3.97 -36.65 56.69
N ILE A 656 3.17 -37.31 57.52
CA ILE A 656 2.00 -38.09 57.11
C ILE A 656 1.00 -37.23 56.32
N ASN A 657 0.79 -35.97 56.74
CA ASN A 657 -0.12 -35.04 56.05
C ASN A 657 0.40 -34.65 54.65
N ASP A 658 1.70 -34.46 54.46
CA ASP A 658 2.29 -34.17 53.16
C ASP A 658 2.25 -35.35 52.22
N ALA A 659 2.42 -36.58 52.76
CA ALA A 659 2.25 -37.79 51.97
C ALA A 659 0.79 -38.01 51.57
N ILE A 660 -0.16 -37.72 52.44
CA ILE A 660 -1.60 -37.78 52.10
C ILE A 660 -1.95 -36.72 51.05
N ASN A 661 -1.51 -35.48 51.21
CA ASN A 661 -1.76 -34.41 50.28
C ASN A 661 -1.08 -34.69 48.92
N ALA A 662 0.09 -35.28 48.90
CA ALA A 662 0.74 -35.68 47.68
C ALA A 662 -0.04 -36.78 46.94
N LEU A 663 -0.67 -37.71 47.67
CA LEU A 663 -1.51 -38.77 47.11
C LEU A 663 -2.90 -38.29 46.70
N VAL A 664 -3.50 -37.34 47.44
CA VAL A 664 -4.79 -36.73 47.11
C VAL A 664 -4.68 -35.84 45.87
N ASN A 665 -3.54 -35.15 45.71
CA ASN A 665 -3.27 -34.31 44.56
C ASN A 665 -2.54 -35.04 43.42
N ALA A 666 -2.19 -36.32 43.60
CA ALA A 666 -1.69 -37.16 42.50
C ALA A 666 -2.87 -37.54 41.59
N GLU A 667 -2.75 -37.26 40.31
CA GLU A 667 -3.73 -37.79 39.34
C GLU A 667 -3.83 -39.31 39.46
N PRO A 668 -5.07 -39.90 39.37
CA PRO A 668 -5.31 -41.31 39.57
C PRO A 668 -4.41 -42.17 38.69
N TYR A 669 -3.63 -43.06 39.34
CA TYR A 669 -2.86 -44.08 38.65
C TYR A 669 -3.85 -45.07 38.02
N GLY A 670 -3.95 -45.07 36.67
CA GLY A 670 -4.73 -46.09 35.99
C GLY A 670 -5.83 -45.63 35.05
N ILE A 671 -5.88 -44.37 34.69
CA ILE A 671 -6.53 -44.03 33.45
C ILE A 671 -5.56 -44.43 32.34
N VAL A 672 -5.86 -45.57 31.71
CA VAL A 672 -5.39 -45.95 30.40
C VAL A 672 -5.11 -44.71 29.61
N GLU A 673 -3.94 -44.61 28.97
CA GLU A 673 -3.66 -43.61 27.94
C GLU A 673 -4.91 -43.43 27.07
N VAL A 674 -5.80 -42.54 27.50
CA VAL A 674 -6.60 -41.81 26.56
C VAL A 674 -5.53 -41.06 25.79
N THR A 675 -5.15 -41.60 24.65
CA THR A 675 -4.41 -40.91 23.63
C THR A 675 -4.95 -39.48 23.66
N GLU A 676 -4.19 -38.56 24.26
CA GLU A 676 -4.64 -37.15 24.38
C GLU A 676 -4.98 -36.77 22.97
N MET A 677 -6.28 -36.64 22.70
CA MET A 677 -6.77 -36.26 21.39
C MET A 677 -6.09 -34.95 21.03
N ASP A 678 -5.46 -34.91 19.87
CA ASP A 678 -4.80 -33.71 19.36
C ASP A 678 -5.76 -32.51 19.42
N GLU A 679 -5.28 -31.32 19.80
CA GLU A 679 -6.08 -30.13 19.95
C GLU A 679 -6.86 -29.81 18.68
N LEU A 680 -6.26 -30.01 17.47
CA LEU A 680 -6.93 -29.85 16.18
C LEU A 680 -8.11 -30.81 16.06
N GLU A 681 -7.92 -32.09 16.42
CA GLU A 681 -8.97 -33.09 16.33
C GLU A 681 -10.07 -32.82 17.37
N ARG A 682 -9.68 -32.38 18.58
CA ARG A 682 -10.61 -31.93 19.62
C ARG A 682 -11.46 -30.80 19.14
N TRP A 683 -10.86 -29.77 18.55
CA TRP A 683 -11.59 -28.63 17.97
C TRP A 683 -12.53 -29.08 16.84
N ARG A 684 -12.07 -29.96 15.94
CA ARG A 684 -12.90 -30.45 14.84
C ARG A 684 -14.12 -31.23 15.34
N ARG A 685 -14.01 -31.97 16.42
CA ARG A 685 -15.11 -32.82 16.94
C ARG A 685 -16.05 -32.12 17.87
N PHE A 686 -15.54 -31.27 18.75
CA PHE A 686 -16.33 -30.78 19.89
C PHE A 686 -16.68 -29.27 19.79
N GLU A 687 -15.91 -28.44 19.09
CA GLU A 687 -16.25 -27.02 18.98
C GLU A 687 -17.41 -26.81 17.99
N LEU A 688 -18.35 -25.95 18.37
CA LEU A 688 -19.51 -25.64 17.56
C LEU A 688 -19.11 -24.79 16.34
N ARG A 689 -19.76 -25.08 15.21
CA ARG A 689 -19.66 -24.28 14.00
C ARG A 689 -20.41 -22.95 14.19
N TRP A 690 -19.87 -21.87 13.61
CA TRP A 690 -20.61 -20.62 13.52
C TRP A 690 -21.89 -20.77 12.69
N THR A 691 -22.91 -20.03 13.11
CA THR A 691 -24.15 -19.85 12.32
C THR A 691 -23.87 -18.91 11.15
N GLN A 692 -24.78 -18.93 10.16
CA GLN A 692 -24.74 -17.96 9.05
C GLN A 692 -24.83 -16.52 9.57
N GLU A 693 -25.65 -16.28 10.56
CA GLU A 693 -25.84 -14.97 11.17
C GLU A 693 -24.53 -14.43 11.80
N GLN A 694 -23.82 -15.26 12.57
CA GLN A 694 -22.51 -14.90 13.13
C GLN A 694 -21.47 -14.58 12.06
N PHE A 695 -21.47 -15.33 10.96
CA PHE A 695 -20.61 -15.07 9.83
C PHE A 695 -20.95 -13.76 9.12
N GLU A 696 -22.22 -13.48 8.88
CA GLU A 696 -22.69 -12.26 8.20
C GLU A 696 -22.50 -11.00 9.06
N GLN A 697 -22.60 -11.11 10.39
CA GLN A 697 -22.26 -10.04 11.32
C GLN A 697 -20.77 -9.71 11.37
N GLY A 698 -19.92 -10.47 10.66
CA GLY A 698 -18.50 -10.22 10.56
C GLY A 698 -17.71 -10.57 11.82
N SER A 699 -18.05 -11.69 12.47
CA SER A 699 -17.26 -12.23 13.59
C SER A 699 -15.80 -12.45 13.19
N ASN A 700 -14.86 -12.07 14.06
CA ASN A 700 -13.44 -12.18 13.80
C ASN A 700 -12.91 -13.60 14.07
N PRO A 701 -12.46 -14.37 13.05
CA PRO A 701 -11.95 -15.71 13.26
C PRO A 701 -10.64 -15.73 14.06
N VAL A 702 -9.82 -14.69 14.00
CA VAL A 702 -8.59 -14.60 14.81
C VAL A 702 -8.91 -14.42 16.28
N SER A 703 -9.82 -13.50 16.61
CA SER A 703 -10.28 -13.32 18.00
C SER A 703 -10.96 -14.58 18.54
N TYR A 704 -11.70 -15.33 17.70
CA TYR A 704 -12.25 -16.63 18.06
C TYR A 704 -11.14 -17.61 18.50
N TRP A 705 -10.09 -17.74 17.70
CA TRP A 705 -8.96 -18.62 18.04
C TRP A 705 -8.21 -18.16 19.29
N ILE A 706 -8.03 -16.83 19.47
CA ILE A 706 -7.42 -16.28 20.70
C ILE A 706 -8.26 -16.64 21.92
N SER A 707 -9.59 -16.58 21.84
CA SER A 707 -10.49 -16.92 22.94
C SER A 707 -10.44 -18.40 23.34
N LEU A 708 -10.12 -19.29 22.38
CA LEU A 708 -9.99 -20.73 22.62
C LEU A 708 -8.61 -21.13 23.16
N ARG A 709 -7.60 -20.25 23.04
CA ARG A 709 -6.21 -20.54 23.42
C ARG A 709 -6.05 -21.11 24.84
N PRO A 710 -6.71 -20.58 25.88
CA PRO A 710 -6.61 -21.13 27.24
C PRO A 710 -7.15 -22.57 27.34
N ASN A 711 -8.21 -22.89 26.58
CA ASN A 711 -8.92 -24.16 26.65
C ASN A 711 -8.25 -25.26 25.82
N LEU A 712 -7.56 -24.89 24.75
CA LEU A 712 -6.90 -25.81 23.83
C LEU A 712 -5.39 -25.96 24.10
N LYS A 713 -4.83 -25.24 25.09
CA LYS A 713 -3.37 -25.18 25.37
C LYS A 713 -2.52 -24.84 24.15
N LEU A 714 -3.06 -23.98 23.27
CA LEU A 714 -2.43 -23.50 22.02
C LEU A 714 -1.37 -22.43 22.25
#